data_db8bd10bd2d4a4459538f49c2221d23d
#
_entry.id   db8bd10bd2d4a4459538f49c2221d23d
#
_cell.length_a   1.000
_cell.length_b   1.000
_cell.length_c   1.000
_cell.angle_alpha   90.00
_cell.angle_beta   90.00
_cell.angle_gamma   90.00
#
_symmetry.space_group_name_H-M   'P 1'
#
loop_
_entity.id
_entity.type
_entity.pdbx_description
1 polymer ?
#
loop_
_entity_poly.entity_id
_entity_poly.type
_entity_poly.pdbx_seq_one_letter_code
_entity_poly.pdbx_strand_id
1 'polypeptide(L)'
;MGLKFDMSETDITSRPDPKGTTEENPDGILRDHKAFIKHSQQLIYEESNPVDCQLCHRVYDTPTSTMDEFTSTDNRKAITITGLTPVVHDISDAIYIELVDRMLPISIVLVSLTMLLLHRNPKVIIICGAPIMMSLAITFGITVIADIMLTPMIISVGPILVGLGVDYSLHLTNRIEENRIELIEERLEMAWSAQRDGFQTEDIDPWDPHISLTATVRAVLTTGHAIFLSALTTIIGFSVLRWPSLVPIEPMRTVGTTLLIGISTTFVLSILMVPALVQLLRYRKSRSKAFDKMWESIGEIPVKATVIVLIVTLALTFSGARILEEQLGQGISGSADEVPPGLESYETLREYSYVFDGGQTNMFIVDATQRGAQNGTAPIRDLPILDAIDIMQVNKIDQVANTSTVSLVTILKSIHVDVVIGNLELYDESLWEILHDECWDESTNPLRPDCWAYVATSREDMVNVAFDTLSPEIRSMLMNADQGSGETKTLVYVNQPYLNLADAGSLRDAIDSFLTGVGCGGSAWTCQGLGLEQTFNSLLTGGLPVSIDVNDGVHEAQSETTIATMLILLIAMAFLFRSPRLALFTMIAVGVVVVWQPLLMRSGGVNVNFFTAMVGTIVFGIGVDDSIHIVDRIKDEGETPAGIVKSVARTGQTIFETTATTCAGLSAGLFVAIPGLQNFFVLMMLLLILALLTSSILLPAMIVAYHEFGHRIARGESWLDYEQSGVLSAEAVLEAVIE
;
A
#
# COMPACT_ATOMS: atom_id res chain seq x y z
N MET A 1 -16.42 -14.48 25.95
CA MET A 1 -15.59 -13.96 27.06
C MET A 1 -14.74 -12.83 26.53
N GLY A 2 -14.90 -11.62 27.07
CA GLY A 2 -14.09 -10.47 26.67
C GLY A 2 -12.82 -10.39 27.51
N LEU A 3 -11.68 -10.26 26.86
CA LEU A 3 -10.40 -10.00 27.52
C LEU A 3 -10.04 -8.53 27.31
N LYS A 4 -9.83 -7.80 28.37
CA LYS A 4 -9.32 -6.43 28.34
C LYS A 4 -8.02 -6.38 29.10
N PHE A 5 -7.01 -5.74 28.55
CA PHE A 5 -5.75 -5.47 29.22
C PHE A 5 -5.43 -3.98 29.14
N ASP A 6 -4.78 -3.49 30.17
CA ASP A 6 -4.42 -2.09 30.27
C ASP A 6 -3.21 -1.80 29.39
N MET A 7 -3.42 -0.88 28.45
CA MET A 7 -2.41 -0.40 27.52
C MET A 7 -1.91 1.00 27.86
N SER A 8 -2.35 1.55 29.00
CA SER A 8 -2.07 2.95 29.37
C SER A 8 -0.58 3.27 29.50
N GLU A 9 0.23 2.27 29.78
CA GLU A 9 1.69 2.40 29.93
C GLU A 9 2.46 1.89 28.70
N THR A 10 1.77 1.35 27.70
CA THR A 10 2.39 0.98 26.43
C THR A 10 2.37 2.19 25.50
N ASP A 11 3.53 2.67 25.13
CA ASP A 11 3.63 3.54 24.00
C ASP A 11 3.34 2.70 22.75
N ILE A 12 2.18 2.93 22.13
CA ILE A 12 1.75 2.23 20.91
C ILE A 12 2.76 2.43 19.78
N THR A 13 3.54 3.52 19.84
CA THR A 13 4.57 3.86 18.87
C THR A 13 5.92 3.21 19.19
N SER A 14 6.13 2.76 20.42
CA SER A 14 7.37 2.07 20.81
C SER A 14 7.29 0.60 20.44
N ARG A 15 8.41 0.06 19.99
CA ARG A 15 8.51 -1.38 19.78
C ARG A 15 8.26 -2.12 21.10
N PRO A 16 7.49 -3.21 21.09
CA PRO A 16 7.37 -4.05 22.27
C PRO A 16 8.78 -4.49 22.69
N ASP A 17 9.06 -4.42 24.00
CA ASP A 17 10.37 -4.84 24.52
C ASP A 17 10.56 -6.35 24.23
N PRO A 18 11.48 -6.73 23.32
CA PRO A 18 11.68 -8.12 22.97
C PRO A 18 12.26 -8.95 24.12
N LYS A 19 12.68 -8.29 25.20
CA LYS A 19 13.29 -8.95 26.37
C LYS A 19 12.28 -9.40 27.42
N GLY A 20 10.99 -9.07 27.23
CA GLY A 20 9.96 -9.49 28.16
C GLY A 20 10.02 -8.74 29.49
N THR A 21 10.03 -9.48 30.60
CA THR A 21 10.05 -8.91 31.95
C THR A 21 11.40 -8.26 32.28
N THR A 22 11.36 -6.99 32.68
CA THR A 22 12.51 -6.27 33.28
C THR A 22 12.22 -5.95 34.72
N GLU A 23 13.24 -5.51 35.49
CA GLU A 23 13.01 -5.04 36.86
C GLU A 23 12.03 -3.86 36.94
N GLU A 24 12.02 -3.03 35.89
CA GLU A 24 11.11 -1.87 35.76
C GLU A 24 9.72 -2.27 35.25
N ASN A 25 9.62 -3.42 34.63
CA ASN A 25 8.38 -3.97 34.08
C ASN A 25 8.23 -5.44 34.42
N PRO A 26 7.87 -5.76 35.68
CA PRO A 26 7.68 -7.15 36.13
C PRO A 26 6.52 -7.85 35.37
N ASP A 27 5.56 -7.07 34.85
CA ASP A 27 4.40 -7.55 34.09
C ASP A 27 4.58 -7.36 32.57
N GLY A 28 5.83 -7.49 32.09
CA GLY A 28 6.19 -7.22 30.68
C GLY A 28 5.30 -7.90 29.65
N ILE A 29 4.76 -9.08 29.95
CA ILE A 29 3.81 -9.79 29.09
C ILE A 29 2.55 -8.96 28.82
N LEU A 30 2.05 -8.20 29.80
CA LEU A 30 0.85 -7.38 29.67
C LEU A 30 1.10 -6.11 28.84
N ARG A 31 2.34 -5.68 28.72
CA ARG A 31 2.73 -4.51 27.93
C ARG A 31 3.12 -4.86 26.48
N ASP A 32 3.52 -6.09 26.24
CA ASP A 32 3.82 -6.60 24.90
C ASP A 32 2.63 -7.36 24.35
N HIS A 33 1.97 -6.79 23.36
CA HIS A 33 0.79 -7.40 22.71
C HIS A 33 1.07 -8.78 22.14
N LYS A 34 2.23 -8.96 21.51
CA LYS A 34 2.62 -10.23 20.92
C LYS A 34 2.84 -11.28 22.02
N ALA A 35 3.53 -10.90 23.08
CA ALA A 35 3.74 -11.78 24.22
C ALA A 35 2.42 -12.11 24.94
N PHE A 36 1.52 -11.12 25.08
CA PHE A 36 0.20 -11.32 25.66
C PHE A 36 -0.64 -12.30 24.86
N ILE A 37 -0.74 -12.11 23.54
CA ILE A 37 -1.51 -13.01 22.64
C ILE A 37 -0.93 -14.41 22.71
N LYS A 38 0.39 -14.55 22.57
CA LYS A 38 1.08 -15.83 22.62
C LYS A 38 0.89 -16.53 23.96
N HIS A 39 0.99 -15.79 25.06
CA HIS A 39 0.75 -16.33 26.39
C HIS A 39 -0.72 -16.75 26.58
N SER A 40 -1.67 -15.96 26.12
CA SER A 40 -3.09 -16.30 26.17
C SER A 40 -3.41 -17.55 25.32
N GLN A 41 -2.84 -17.64 24.13
CA GLN A 41 -2.94 -18.85 23.29
C GLN A 41 -2.33 -20.06 23.98
N GLN A 42 -1.16 -19.90 24.62
CA GLN A 42 -0.48 -20.96 25.33
C GLN A 42 -1.31 -21.46 26.51
N LEU A 43 -1.85 -20.56 27.32
CA LEU A 43 -2.75 -20.94 28.43
C LEU A 43 -4.00 -21.68 27.96
N ILE A 44 -4.58 -21.27 26.84
CA ILE A 44 -5.81 -21.87 26.34
C ILE A 44 -5.56 -23.17 25.58
N TYR A 45 -4.46 -23.25 24.80
CA TYR A 45 -4.25 -24.34 23.84
C TYR A 45 -3.16 -25.34 24.24
N GLU A 46 -2.13 -24.91 24.96
CA GLU A 46 -0.93 -25.73 25.20
C GLU A 46 -0.74 -26.11 26.67
N GLU A 47 -0.88 -25.17 27.61
CA GLU A 47 -0.57 -25.38 29.02
C GLU A 47 -1.75 -25.83 29.84
N SER A 48 -2.99 -25.65 29.36
CA SER A 48 -4.14 -26.17 30.08
C SER A 48 -4.09 -27.68 30.12
N ASN A 49 -4.15 -28.22 31.32
CA ASN A 49 -4.14 -29.66 31.53
C ASN A 49 -5.36 -30.30 30.81
N PRO A 50 -5.16 -31.15 29.81
CA PRO A 50 -6.28 -31.74 29.07
C PRO A 50 -7.20 -32.61 29.94
N VAL A 51 -6.76 -33.00 31.12
CA VAL A 51 -7.60 -33.72 32.07
C VAL A 51 -8.54 -32.79 32.84
N ASP A 52 -8.11 -31.57 33.09
CA ASP A 52 -8.87 -30.59 33.88
C ASP A 52 -9.68 -29.63 33.03
N CYS A 53 -9.31 -29.42 31.75
CA CYS A 53 -10.02 -28.55 30.82
C CYS A 53 -10.50 -29.33 29.60
N GLN A 54 -11.73 -29.82 29.65
CA GLN A 54 -12.33 -30.59 28.56
C GLN A 54 -12.59 -29.78 27.29
N LEU A 55 -12.63 -28.47 27.39
CA LEU A 55 -12.84 -27.55 26.25
C LEU A 55 -11.54 -27.06 25.65
N CYS A 56 -10.45 -27.03 26.43
CA CYS A 56 -9.14 -26.68 25.93
C CYS A 56 -8.65 -27.81 25.02
N HIS A 57 -7.95 -27.52 23.97
CA HIS A 57 -7.48 -28.46 22.96
C HIS A 57 -8.56 -29.29 22.23
N ARG A 58 -9.85 -29.02 22.48
CA ARG A 58 -10.89 -29.71 21.73
C ARG A 58 -10.92 -29.23 20.30
N VAL A 59 -10.72 -30.14 19.38
CA VAL A 59 -10.81 -29.90 17.94
C VAL A 59 -12.12 -30.47 17.44
N TYR A 60 -12.86 -29.71 16.63
CA TYR A 60 -14.08 -30.19 16.00
C TYR A 60 -13.74 -30.87 14.67
N ASP A 61 -14.08 -32.14 14.57
CA ASP A 61 -13.89 -32.93 13.35
C ASP A 61 -15.08 -32.84 12.38
N THR A 62 -16.15 -32.20 12.77
CA THR A 62 -17.36 -32.10 11.94
C THR A 62 -17.48 -30.72 11.32
N PRO A 63 -17.68 -30.63 10.00
CA PRO A 63 -17.96 -29.37 9.36
C PRO A 63 -19.26 -28.79 9.92
N THR A 64 -19.28 -27.52 10.26
CA THR A 64 -20.49 -26.77 10.62
C THR A 64 -21.30 -26.55 9.36
N SER A 65 -22.18 -27.48 9.06
CA SER A 65 -22.98 -27.53 7.82
C SER A 65 -24.04 -26.44 7.69
N THR A 66 -24.13 -25.52 8.65
CA THR A 66 -25.14 -24.47 8.67
C THR A 66 -24.68 -23.15 8.08
N MET A 67 -23.41 -23.03 7.70
CA MET A 67 -22.85 -21.81 7.14
C MET A 67 -22.00 -22.13 5.93
N ASP A 68 -22.53 -21.95 4.75
CA ASP A 68 -21.82 -22.25 3.49
C ASP A 68 -20.50 -21.47 3.33
N GLU A 69 -20.38 -20.30 3.94
CA GLU A 69 -19.15 -19.48 3.93
C GLU A 69 -18.09 -19.94 4.94
N PHE A 70 -18.52 -20.64 6.00
CA PHE A 70 -17.67 -21.09 7.09
C PHE A 70 -17.65 -22.61 7.20
N THR A 71 -17.89 -23.34 6.10
CA THR A 71 -17.62 -24.76 6.04
C THR A 71 -16.18 -24.99 6.45
N SER A 72 -15.99 -25.22 7.74
CA SER A 72 -14.67 -25.43 8.27
C SER A 72 -14.14 -26.75 7.76
N THR A 73 -12.96 -26.70 7.34
CA THR A 73 -12.06 -27.83 7.34
C THR A 73 -11.97 -28.43 8.74
N ASP A 74 -11.89 -29.70 8.80
CA ASP A 74 -12.04 -30.66 9.89
C ASP A 74 -11.19 -30.45 11.16
N ASN A 75 -10.63 -29.30 11.50
CA ASN A 75 -9.73 -29.14 12.65
C ASN A 75 -9.94 -27.81 13.38
N ARG A 76 -11.19 -27.51 13.72
CA ARG A 76 -11.52 -26.28 14.42
C ARG A 76 -11.37 -26.42 15.92
N LYS A 77 -10.63 -25.51 16.55
CA LYS A 77 -10.48 -25.47 18.01
C LYS A 77 -11.80 -25.07 18.67
N ALA A 78 -12.07 -25.63 19.84
CA ALA A 78 -13.26 -25.28 20.62
C ALA A 78 -13.23 -23.84 21.14
N ILE A 79 -12.04 -23.30 21.36
CA ILE A 79 -11.82 -21.95 21.87
C ILE A 79 -10.77 -21.30 20.98
N THR A 80 -11.09 -20.18 20.39
CA THR A 80 -10.18 -19.37 19.59
C THR A 80 -10.16 -17.94 20.09
N ILE A 81 -8.97 -17.38 20.23
CA ILE A 81 -8.79 -15.97 20.57
C ILE A 81 -8.93 -15.15 19.30
N THR A 82 -9.86 -14.21 19.30
CA THR A 82 -10.10 -13.32 18.19
C THR A 82 -10.29 -11.87 18.64
N GLY A 83 -10.42 -10.97 17.72
CA GLY A 83 -10.55 -9.53 17.91
C GLY A 83 -9.48 -8.79 17.13
N LEU A 84 -9.48 -7.45 17.22
CA LEU A 84 -8.58 -6.62 16.42
C LEU A 84 -7.09 -6.96 16.65
N THR A 85 -6.67 -7.06 17.90
CA THR A 85 -5.24 -7.29 18.25
C THR A 85 -4.74 -8.66 17.82
N PRO A 86 -5.43 -9.79 18.09
CA PRO A 86 -5.05 -11.10 17.59
C PRO A 86 -4.98 -11.16 16.06
N VAL A 87 -5.97 -10.58 15.37
CA VAL A 87 -6.02 -10.56 13.90
C VAL A 87 -4.83 -9.79 13.33
N VAL A 88 -4.53 -8.59 13.83
CA VAL A 88 -3.38 -7.80 13.37
C VAL A 88 -2.06 -8.53 13.64
N HIS A 89 -1.94 -9.22 14.76
CA HIS A 89 -0.77 -10.03 15.08
C HIS A 89 -0.59 -11.18 14.09
N ASP A 90 -1.64 -11.98 13.86
CA ASP A 90 -1.60 -13.12 12.94
C ASP A 90 -1.33 -12.68 11.50
N ILE A 91 -1.91 -11.55 11.07
CA ILE A 91 -1.60 -10.92 9.79
C ILE A 91 -0.11 -10.57 9.71
N SER A 92 0.45 -9.94 10.75
CA SER A 92 1.86 -9.53 10.75
C SER A 92 2.81 -10.73 10.67
N ASP A 93 2.53 -11.80 11.41
CA ASP A 93 3.34 -13.03 11.37
C ASP A 93 3.22 -13.76 10.02
N ALA A 94 2.00 -13.87 9.46
CA ALA A 94 1.78 -14.45 8.14
C ALA A 94 2.52 -13.69 7.05
N ILE A 95 2.50 -12.38 7.11
CA ILE A 95 3.18 -11.46 6.21
C ILE A 95 4.70 -11.63 6.24
N TYR A 96 5.27 -11.75 7.43
CA TYR A 96 6.72 -11.97 7.57
C TYR A 96 7.16 -13.30 6.94
N ILE A 97 6.40 -14.36 7.19
CA ILE A 97 6.64 -15.69 6.60
C ILE A 97 6.53 -15.62 5.06
N GLU A 98 5.50 -14.98 4.53
CA GLU A 98 5.32 -14.82 3.08
C GLU A 98 6.49 -14.07 2.43
N LEU A 99 7.01 -13.02 3.06
CA LEU A 99 8.13 -12.25 2.53
C LEU A 99 9.42 -13.07 2.51
N VAL A 100 9.82 -13.59 3.68
CA VAL A 100 11.17 -14.17 3.88
C VAL A 100 11.26 -15.57 3.32
N ASP A 101 10.24 -16.40 3.55
CA ASP A 101 10.29 -17.82 3.22
C ASP A 101 9.80 -18.13 1.79
N ARG A 102 8.97 -17.25 1.21
CA ARG A 102 8.39 -17.48 -0.13
C ARG A 102 8.79 -16.43 -1.15
N MET A 103 8.42 -15.18 -0.97
CA MET A 103 8.56 -14.17 -2.02
C MET A 103 10.01 -13.90 -2.41
N LEU A 104 10.89 -13.63 -1.46
CA LEU A 104 12.28 -13.31 -1.74
C LEU A 104 13.03 -14.48 -2.42
N PRO A 105 12.96 -15.73 -1.90
CA PRO A 105 13.61 -16.86 -2.57
C PRO A 105 13.08 -17.13 -3.98
N ILE A 106 11.74 -17.09 -4.16
CA ILE A 106 11.12 -17.31 -5.47
C ILE A 106 11.53 -16.21 -6.45
N SER A 107 11.51 -14.93 -6.01
CA SER A 107 11.94 -13.79 -6.83
C SER A 107 13.39 -13.94 -7.31
N ILE A 108 14.30 -14.29 -6.42
CA ILE A 108 15.71 -14.51 -6.74
C ILE A 108 15.88 -15.65 -7.73
N VAL A 109 15.16 -16.75 -7.54
CA VAL A 109 15.22 -17.92 -8.45
C VAL A 109 14.69 -17.55 -9.83
N LEU A 110 13.52 -16.89 -9.91
CA LEU A 110 12.89 -16.52 -11.19
C LEU A 110 13.73 -15.50 -11.96
N VAL A 111 14.27 -14.50 -11.29
CA VAL A 111 15.20 -13.53 -11.89
C VAL A 111 16.48 -14.23 -12.38
N SER A 112 17.06 -15.10 -11.57
CA SER A 112 18.27 -15.86 -11.96
C SER A 112 18.02 -16.76 -13.17
N LEU A 113 16.86 -17.42 -13.22
CA LEU A 113 16.46 -18.27 -14.35
C LEU A 113 16.26 -17.42 -15.61
N THR A 114 15.59 -16.28 -15.50
CA THR A 114 15.36 -15.36 -16.63
C THR A 114 16.68 -14.83 -17.17
N MET A 115 17.61 -14.39 -16.30
CA MET A 115 18.95 -13.99 -16.71
C MET A 115 19.71 -15.11 -17.43
N LEU A 116 19.61 -16.34 -16.92
CA LEU A 116 20.24 -17.49 -17.54
C LEU A 116 19.67 -17.78 -18.93
N LEU A 117 18.35 -17.67 -19.10
CA LEU A 117 17.70 -17.87 -20.40
C LEU A 117 18.06 -16.81 -21.42
N LEU A 118 18.12 -15.54 -21.02
CA LEU A 118 18.41 -14.41 -21.89
C LEU A 118 19.91 -14.34 -22.28
N HIS A 119 20.79 -14.51 -21.32
CA HIS A 119 22.23 -14.34 -21.54
C HIS A 119 22.98 -15.66 -21.83
N ARG A 120 22.36 -16.81 -21.55
CA ARG A 120 22.94 -18.17 -21.74
C ARG A 120 24.34 -18.34 -21.11
N ASN A 121 24.64 -17.55 -20.08
CA ASN A 121 25.90 -17.57 -19.37
C ASN A 121 25.66 -17.42 -17.87
N PRO A 122 25.95 -18.45 -17.04
CA PRO A 122 25.65 -18.40 -15.60
C PRO A 122 26.43 -17.31 -14.83
N LYS A 123 27.52 -16.78 -15.41
CA LYS A 123 28.29 -15.71 -14.76
C LYS A 123 27.50 -14.43 -14.59
N VAL A 124 26.47 -14.19 -15.44
CA VAL A 124 25.59 -13.01 -15.33
C VAL A 124 24.84 -13.01 -14.00
N ILE A 125 24.47 -14.18 -13.47
CA ILE A 125 23.77 -14.29 -12.19
C ILE A 125 24.62 -13.72 -11.05
N ILE A 126 25.93 -13.99 -11.06
CA ILE A 126 26.84 -13.47 -10.04
C ILE A 126 27.10 -11.97 -10.27
N ILE A 127 27.27 -11.54 -11.50
CA ILE A 127 27.57 -10.14 -11.84
C ILE A 127 26.43 -9.21 -11.45
N CYS A 128 25.18 -9.59 -11.77
CA CYS A 128 24.01 -8.80 -11.45
C CYS A 128 23.47 -9.11 -10.05
N GLY A 129 23.52 -10.36 -9.61
CA GLY A 129 22.96 -10.80 -8.33
C GLY A 129 23.74 -10.32 -7.10
N ALA A 130 25.08 -10.27 -7.17
CA ALA A 130 25.88 -9.87 -6.01
C ALA A 130 25.61 -8.41 -5.55
N PRO A 131 25.55 -7.39 -6.42
CA PRO A 131 25.18 -6.04 -6.02
C PRO A 131 23.77 -5.97 -5.40
N ILE A 132 22.82 -6.72 -5.94
CA ILE A 132 21.43 -6.73 -5.48
C ILE A 132 21.31 -7.34 -4.09
N MET A 133 21.91 -8.52 -3.88
CA MET A 133 21.86 -9.19 -2.58
C MET A 133 22.52 -8.33 -1.50
N MET A 134 23.63 -7.68 -1.83
CA MET A 134 24.29 -6.77 -0.89
C MET A 134 23.45 -5.51 -0.63
N SER A 135 22.82 -4.96 -1.67
CA SER A 135 21.91 -3.82 -1.53
C SER A 135 20.71 -4.16 -0.67
N LEU A 136 20.09 -5.33 -0.87
CA LEU A 136 18.95 -5.79 -0.10
C LEU A 136 19.31 -5.90 1.40
N ALA A 137 20.46 -6.53 1.69
CA ALA A 137 20.97 -6.66 3.06
C ALA A 137 21.23 -5.29 3.72
N ILE A 138 21.84 -4.35 2.98
CA ILE A 138 22.10 -2.99 3.47
C ILE A 138 20.77 -2.24 3.68
N THR A 139 19.83 -2.34 2.75
CA THR A 139 18.53 -1.67 2.84
C THR A 139 17.77 -2.09 4.07
N PHE A 140 17.58 -3.39 4.28
CA PHE A 140 16.92 -3.89 5.49
C PHE A 140 17.73 -3.63 6.76
N GLY A 141 19.06 -3.64 6.69
CA GLY A 141 19.91 -3.22 7.81
C GLY A 141 19.71 -1.75 8.19
N ILE A 142 19.62 -0.86 7.21
CA ILE A 142 19.36 0.57 7.46
C ILE A 142 17.95 0.80 8.00
N THR A 143 16.93 0.08 7.51
CA THR A 143 15.57 0.22 8.04
C THR A 143 15.50 -0.14 9.53
N VAL A 144 16.22 -1.19 9.95
CA VAL A 144 16.31 -1.57 11.38
C VAL A 144 17.05 -0.50 12.19
N ILE A 145 18.18 0.03 11.70
CA ILE A 145 18.97 1.06 12.40
C ILE A 145 18.21 2.39 12.49
N ALA A 146 17.47 2.75 11.45
CA ALA A 146 16.70 3.99 11.37
C ALA A 146 15.32 3.89 12.05
N ASP A 147 15.03 2.76 12.69
CA ASP A 147 13.75 2.49 13.38
C ASP A 147 12.51 2.67 12.48
N ILE A 148 12.65 2.30 11.22
CA ILE A 148 11.53 2.34 10.27
C ILE A 148 10.64 1.13 10.53
N MET A 149 9.36 1.37 10.83
CA MET A 149 8.38 0.30 11.04
C MET A 149 8.26 -0.59 9.80
N LEU A 150 8.41 -1.90 10.01
CA LEU A 150 8.15 -2.91 8.99
C LEU A 150 6.63 -3.16 8.90
N THR A 151 5.97 -2.39 8.06
CA THR A 151 4.53 -2.55 7.80
C THR A 151 4.27 -3.68 6.81
N PRO A 152 3.05 -4.22 6.74
CA PRO A 152 2.66 -5.24 5.75
C PRO A 152 3.00 -4.85 4.30
N MET A 153 2.95 -3.58 3.98
CA MET A 153 3.23 -3.07 2.64
C MET A 153 4.71 -3.22 2.23
N ILE A 154 5.64 -3.27 3.18
CA ILE A 154 7.08 -3.44 2.91
C ILE A 154 7.39 -4.78 2.22
N ILE A 155 6.50 -5.77 2.31
CA ILE A 155 6.65 -7.04 1.59
C ILE A 155 6.87 -6.80 0.09
N SER A 156 6.14 -5.86 -0.49
CA SER A 156 6.26 -5.55 -1.91
C SER A 156 7.64 -5.01 -2.31
N VAL A 157 8.37 -4.39 -1.37
CA VAL A 157 9.67 -3.77 -1.64
C VAL A 157 10.74 -4.80 -2.03
N GLY A 158 10.74 -5.98 -1.42
CA GLY A 158 11.73 -7.02 -1.71
C GLY A 158 11.78 -7.41 -3.18
N PRO A 159 10.71 -7.97 -3.77
CA PRO A 159 10.64 -8.31 -5.19
C PRO A 159 10.85 -7.11 -6.13
N ILE A 160 10.36 -5.92 -5.76
CA ILE A 160 10.59 -4.70 -6.54
C ILE A 160 12.09 -4.38 -6.59
N LEU A 161 12.79 -4.39 -5.46
CA LEU A 161 14.24 -4.13 -5.43
C LEU A 161 15.04 -5.20 -6.16
N VAL A 162 14.65 -6.48 -6.06
CA VAL A 162 15.29 -7.56 -6.80
C VAL A 162 15.11 -7.35 -8.31
N GLY A 163 13.90 -7.02 -8.76
CA GLY A 163 13.62 -6.76 -10.17
C GLY A 163 14.35 -5.52 -10.71
N LEU A 164 14.20 -4.37 -10.06
CA LEU A 164 14.84 -3.11 -10.47
C LEU A 164 16.35 -3.09 -10.30
N GLY A 165 16.84 -3.77 -9.29
CA GLY A 165 18.29 -3.80 -9.03
C GLY A 165 19.09 -4.48 -10.13
N VAL A 166 18.46 -5.44 -10.84
CA VAL A 166 19.07 -6.10 -12.00
C VAL A 166 19.29 -5.12 -13.14
N ASP A 167 18.41 -4.16 -13.30
CA ASP A 167 18.36 -3.23 -14.42
C ASP A 167 19.68 -2.46 -14.59
N TYR A 168 20.13 -1.75 -13.56
CA TYR A 168 21.41 -1.01 -13.60
C TYR A 168 22.60 -1.91 -13.92
N SER A 169 22.59 -3.13 -13.36
CA SER A 169 23.66 -4.10 -13.58
C SER A 169 23.65 -4.65 -15.01
N LEU A 170 22.48 -4.93 -15.59
CA LEU A 170 22.36 -5.43 -16.96
C LEU A 170 22.72 -4.37 -17.99
N HIS A 171 22.21 -3.14 -17.83
CA HIS A 171 22.56 -2.04 -18.74
C HIS A 171 24.08 -1.83 -18.80
N LEU A 172 24.75 -1.79 -17.63
CA LEU A 172 26.19 -1.62 -17.59
C LEU A 172 26.95 -2.82 -18.18
N THR A 173 26.52 -4.04 -17.87
CA THR A 173 27.12 -5.28 -18.39
C THR A 173 26.99 -5.36 -19.92
N ASN A 174 25.81 -5.07 -20.46
CA ASN A 174 25.56 -5.07 -21.89
C ASN A 174 26.41 -4.03 -22.62
N ARG A 175 26.54 -2.83 -22.04
CA ARG A 175 27.33 -1.76 -22.67
C ARG A 175 28.83 -2.02 -22.63
N ILE A 176 29.34 -2.61 -21.55
CA ILE A 176 30.76 -3.05 -21.52
C ILE A 176 31.05 -4.04 -22.65
N GLU A 177 30.14 -5.00 -22.88
CA GLU A 177 30.26 -5.99 -23.93
C GLU A 177 30.16 -5.35 -25.34
N GLU A 178 29.21 -4.43 -25.54
CA GLU A 178 29.04 -3.70 -26.80
C GLU A 178 30.31 -2.90 -27.15
N ASN A 179 30.80 -2.10 -26.22
CA ASN A 179 32.02 -1.32 -26.43
C ASN A 179 33.24 -2.21 -26.67
N ARG A 180 33.31 -3.39 -26.05
CA ARG A 180 34.41 -4.33 -26.26
C ARG A 180 34.39 -4.89 -27.69
N ILE A 181 33.20 -5.20 -28.22
CA ILE A 181 33.03 -5.67 -29.59
C ILE A 181 33.41 -4.55 -30.58
N GLU A 182 32.94 -3.33 -30.37
CA GLU A 182 33.29 -2.17 -31.19
C GLU A 182 34.81 -1.94 -31.24
N LEU A 183 35.48 -2.01 -30.10
CA LEU A 183 36.95 -1.86 -30.07
C LEU A 183 37.70 -3.00 -30.78
N ILE A 184 37.15 -4.20 -30.78
CA ILE A 184 37.71 -5.32 -31.53
C ILE A 184 37.53 -5.09 -33.03
N GLU A 185 36.37 -4.62 -33.46
CA GLU A 185 36.07 -4.27 -34.86
C GLU A 185 36.97 -3.11 -35.35
N GLU A 186 37.11 -2.04 -34.53
CA GLU A 186 38.00 -0.91 -34.83
C GLU A 186 39.48 -1.39 -35.03
N ARG A 187 39.96 -2.33 -34.20
CA ARG A 187 41.31 -2.90 -34.36
C ARG A 187 41.44 -3.75 -35.61
N LEU A 188 40.41 -4.49 -35.97
CA LEU A 188 40.38 -5.28 -37.20
C LEU A 188 40.44 -4.38 -38.43
N GLU A 189 39.67 -3.32 -38.48
CA GLU A 189 39.67 -2.33 -39.56
C GLU A 189 41.05 -1.66 -39.68
N MET A 190 41.69 -1.30 -38.57
CA MET A 190 43.04 -0.77 -38.56
C MET A 190 44.08 -1.78 -39.06
N ALA A 191 43.91 -3.06 -38.74
CA ALA A 191 44.82 -4.12 -39.21
C ALA A 191 44.62 -4.37 -40.71
N TRP A 192 43.42 -4.31 -41.22
CA TRP A 192 43.11 -4.43 -42.66
C TRP A 192 43.65 -3.25 -43.46
N SER A 193 43.45 -2.02 -42.96
CA SER A 193 43.99 -0.81 -43.60
C SER A 193 45.52 -0.78 -43.64
N ALA A 194 46.17 -1.49 -42.71
CA ALA A 194 47.62 -1.66 -42.66
C ALA A 194 48.16 -2.80 -43.53
N GLN A 195 47.33 -3.39 -44.44
CA GLN A 195 47.66 -4.48 -45.35
C GLN A 195 48.28 -5.73 -44.70
N ARG A 196 47.86 -6.08 -43.50
CA ARG A 196 48.18 -7.34 -42.83
C ARG A 196 47.24 -8.43 -43.33
N ASP A 197 47.62 -9.08 -44.46
CA ASP A 197 46.84 -10.20 -44.98
C ASP A 197 46.79 -11.37 -43.97
N GLY A 198 45.55 -11.83 -43.66
CA GLY A 198 45.29 -13.00 -42.83
C GLY A 198 44.95 -12.73 -41.35
N PHE A 199 44.86 -11.48 -40.93
CA PHE A 199 44.45 -11.15 -39.55
C PHE A 199 42.95 -11.36 -39.36
N GLN A 200 42.58 -12.22 -38.42
CA GLN A 200 41.16 -12.57 -38.13
C GLN A 200 40.74 -12.09 -36.74
N THR A 201 39.43 -12.04 -36.48
CA THR A 201 38.87 -11.67 -35.17
C THR A 201 39.41 -12.55 -34.05
N GLU A 202 39.78 -13.79 -34.36
CA GLU A 202 40.28 -14.79 -33.39
C GLU A 202 41.69 -14.46 -32.90
N ASP A 203 42.44 -13.64 -33.63
CA ASP A 203 43.84 -13.23 -33.29
C ASP A 203 43.86 -12.09 -32.25
N ILE A 204 42.71 -11.47 -31.93
CA ILE A 204 42.60 -10.41 -30.94
C ILE A 204 42.10 -11.01 -29.63
N ASP A 205 42.91 -10.94 -28.57
CA ASP A 205 42.45 -11.32 -27.24
C ASP A 205 41.42 -10.28 -26.72
N PRO A 206 40.15 -10.66 -26.57
CA PRO A 206 39.12 -9.76 -26.03
C PRO A 206 39.42 -9.27 -24.62
N TRP A 207 40.33 -9.89 -23.92
CA TRP A 207 40.75 -9.59 -22.55
C TRP A 207 42.08 -8.87 -22.47
N ASP A 208 42.63 -8.45 -23.61
CA ASP A 208 43.75 -7.51 -23.62
C ASP A 208 43.40 -6.33 -22.69
N PRO A 209 44.26 -5.98 -21.70
CA PRO A 209 44.01 -4.90 -20.76
C PRO A 209 43.61 -3.58 -21.42
N HIS A 210 44.13 -3.27 -22.59
CA HIS A 210 43.77 -2.07 -23.35
C HIS A 210 42.33 -2.12 -23.87
N ILE A 211 41.88 -3.23 -24.41
CA ILE A 211 40.52 -3.37 -24.93
C ILE A 211 39.55 -3.41 -23.78
N SER A 212 39.79 -4.28 -22.81
CA SER A 212 38.87 -4.57 -21.71
C SER A 212 38.69 -3.37 -20.77
N LEU A 213 39.80 -2.68 -20.40
CA LEU A 213 39.72 -1.50 -19.54
C LEU A 213 39.10 -0.32 -20.28
N THR A 214 39.48 -0.08 -21.54
CA THR A 214 38.93 1.01 -22.36
C THR A 214 37.43 0.82 -22.57
N ALA A 215 36.97 -0.41 -22.88
CA ALA A 215 35.54 -0.74 -23.01
C ALA A 215 34.79 -0.45 -21.72
N THR A 216 35.35 -0.82 -20.58
CA THR A 216 34.74 -0.60 -19.26
C THR A 216 34.65 0.90 -18.92
N VAL A 217 35.74 1.65 -19.10
CA VAL A 217 35.77 3.09 -18.84
C VAL A 217 34.79 3.82 -19.75
N ARG A 218 34.76 3.48 -21.05
CA ARG A 218 33.82 4.05 -22.01
C ARG A 218 32.37 3.76 -21.65
N ALA A 219 32.07 2.54 -21.19
CA ALA A 219 30.72 2.17 -20.72
C ALA A 219 30.28 2.96 -19.47
N VAL A 220 31.16 3.11 -18.48
CA VAL A 220 30.87 3.88 -17.27
C VAL A 220 30.66 5.36 -17.57
N LEU A 221 31.45 5.93 -18.48
CA LEU A 221 31.35 7.34 -18.84
C LEU A 221 30.10 7.67 -19.70
N THR A 222 29.69 6.77 -20.59
CA THR A 222 28.53 6.96 -21.48
C THR A 222 27.24 6.46 -20.83
N THR A 223 27.06 5.16 -20.72
CA THR A 223 25.85 4.53 -20.16
C THR A 223 25.73 4.74 -18.65
N GLY A 224 26.84 4.88 -17.92
CA GLY A 224 26.80 5.26 -16.52
C GLY A 224 26.12 6.61 -16.27
N HIS A 225 26.23 7.56 -17.22
CA HIS A 225 25.49 8.82 -17.16
C HIS A 225 23.98 8.59 -17.34
N ALA A 226 23.56 7.78 -18.31
CA ALA A 226 22.15 7.43 -18.51
C ALA A 226 21.57 6.68 -17.29
N ILE A 227 22.30 5.70 -16.75
CA ILE A 227 21.92 4.99 -15.52
C ILE A 227 21.83 5.95 -14.32
N PHE A 228 22.73 6.93 -14.21
CA PHE A 228 22.63 7.95 -13.16
C PHE A 228 21.37 8.81 -13.30
N LEU A 229 21.03 9.24 -14.52
CA LEU A 229 19.81 10.00 -14.77
C LEU A 229 18.57 9.17 -14.42
N SER A 230 18.54 7.91 -14.82
CA SER A 230 17.50 6.95 -14.51
C SER A 230 17.36 6.74 -12.99
N ALA A 231 18.43 6.40 -12.30
CA ALA A 231 18.41 6.24 -10.85
C ALA A 231 17.94 7.52 -10.13
N LEU A 232 18.37 8.69 -10.60
CA LEU A 232 17.99 9.98 -10.01
C LEU A 232 16.50 10.27 -10.21
N THR A 233 15.94 9.99 -11.39
CA THR A 233 14.49 10.17 -11.63
C THR A 233 13.67 9.19 -10.81
N THR A 234 14.11 7.95 -10.66
CA THR A 234 13.46 6.94 -9.82
C THR A 234 13.49 7.34 -8.34
N ILE A 235 14.64 7.82 -7.84
CA ILE A 235 14.78 8.37 -6.48
C ILE A 235 13.85 9.56 -6.28
N ILE A 236 13.78 10.49 -7.23
CA ILE A 236 12.87 11.65 -7.18
C ILE A 236 11.41 11.18 -7.16
N GLY A 237 11.03 10.23 -8.01
CA GLY A 237 9.68 9.65 -8.07
C GLY A 237 9.26 9.06 -6.73
N PHE A 238 10.09 8.22 -6.13
CA PHE A 238 9.79 7.61 -4.83
C PHE A 238 9.91 8.57 -3.64
N SER A 239 10.66 9.66 -3.76
CA SER A 239 10.72 10.68 -2.70
C SER A 239 9.37 11.34 -2.44
N VAL A 240 8.48 11.38 -3.44
CA VAL A 240 7.11 11.91 -3.31
C VAL A 240 6.30 11.09 -2.30
N LEU A 241 6.47 9.76 -2.28
CA LEU A 241 5.79 8.89 -1.32
C LEU A 241 6.18 9.17 0.15
N ARG A 242 7.32 9.82 0.39
CA ARG A 242 7.75 10.17 1.75
C ARG A 242 7.09 11.42 2.30
N TRP A 243 6.47 12.25 1.49
CA TRP A 243 5.96 13.58 1.91
C TRP A 243 4.66 13.45 2.72
N PRO A 244 4.65 13.79 4.02
CA PRO A 244 3.47 13.61 4.88
C PRO A 244 2.24 14.38 4.41
N SER A 245 2.42 15.53 3.72
CA SER A 245 1.32 16.32 3.20
C SER A 245 0.63 15.72 1.97
N LEU A 246 1.32 14.84 1.24
CA LEU A 246 0.78 14.14 0.06
C LEU A 246 0.37 12.70 0.39
N VAL A 247 1.02 12.09 1.39
CA VAL A 247 0.78 10.72 1.82
C VAL A 247 0.52 10.72 3.32
N PRO A 248 -0.72 10.88 3.76
CA PRO A 248 -1.07 10.87 5.18
C PRO A 248 -0.80 9.51 5.84
N ILE A 249 -0.84 8.43 5.06
CA ILE A 249 -0.74 7.04 5.54
C ILE A 249 0.71 6.62 5.72
N GLU A 250 1.10 6.32 6.95
CA GLU A 250 2.47 5.95 7.30
C GLU A 250 2.99 4.68 6.61
N PRO A 251 2.23 3.58 6.48
CA PRO A 251 2.66 2.39 5.72
C PRO A 251 3.11 2.68 4.28
N MET A 252 2.45 3.60 3.58
CA MET A 252 2.87 4.00 2.22
C MET A 252 4.20 4.79 2.25
N ARG A 253 4.40 5.64 3.27
CA ARG A 253 5.65 6.40 3.45
C ARG A 253 6.83 5.49 3.77
N THR A 254 6.61 4.44 4.53
CA THR A 254 7.67 3.46 4.85
C THR A 254 8.12 2.69 3.62
N VAL A 255 7.20 2.30 2.73
CA VAL A 255 7.52 1.71 1.42
C VAL A 255 8.36 2.67 0.57
N GLY A 256 7.91 3.92 0.42
CA GLY A 256 8.64 4.94 -0.33
C GLY A 256 10.06 5.17 0.21
N THR A 257 10.20 5.25 1.53
CA THR A 257 11.51 5.42 2.17
C THR A 257 12.43 4.23 1.96
N THR A 258 11.90 3.01 2.10
CA THR A 258 12.68 1.78 1.92
C THR A 258 13.11 1.58 0.47
N LEU A 259 12.23 1.88 -0.50
CA LEU A 259 12.57 1.87 -1.93
C LEU A 259 13.64 2.92 -2.26
N LEU A 260 13.55 4.12 -1.69
CA LEU A 260 14.53 5.18 -1.90
C LEU A 260 15.94 4.75 -1.41
N ILE A 261 16.03 4.17 -0.21
CA ILE A 261 17.29 3.61 0.33
C ILE A 261 17.78 2.47 -0.57
N GLY A 262 16.88 1.54 -0.92
CA GLY A 262 17.21 0.37 -1.71
C GLY A 262 17.76 0.70 -3.10
N ILE A 263 17.09 1.59 -3.82
CA ILE A 263 17.51 2.00 -5.16
C ILE A 263 18.83 2.78 -5.12
N SER A 264 18.99 3.68 -4.16
CA SER A 264 20.23 4.43 -3.99
C SER A 264 21.42 3.50 -3.72
N THR A 265 21.25 2.52 -2.84
CA THR A 265 22.30 1.53 -2.53
C THR A 265 22.58 0.60 -3.71
N THR A 266 21.53 0.15 -4.41
CA THR A 266 21.68 -0.70 -5.59
C THR A 266 22.44 0.00 -6.70
N PHE A 267 22.09 1.27 -6.99
CA PHE A 267 22.78 2.09 -7.98
C PHE A 267 24.29 2.21 -7.66
N VAL A 268 24.64 2.59 -6.43
CA VAL A 268 26.04 2.74 -6.02
C VAL A 268 26.80 1.42 -6.12
N LEU A 269 26.22 0.33 -5.63
CA LEU A 269 26.85 -0.99 -5.68
C LEU A 269 26.98 -1.51 -7.12
N SER A 270 25.99 -1.27 -7.98
CA SER A 270 26.06 -1.68 -9.39
C SER A 270 27.21 -0.98 -10.12
N ILE A 271 27.35 0.34 -9.97
CA ILE A 271 28.47 1.07 -10.61
C ILE A 271 29.83 0.61 -10.09
N LEU A 272 29.97 0.28 -8.82
CA LEU A 272 31.24 -0.13 -8.23
C LEU A 272 31.57 -1.60 -8.51
N MET A 273 30.60 -2.50 -8.36
CA MET A 273 30.85 -3.94 -8.39
C MET A 273 30.80 -4.54 -9.80
N VAL A 274 29.84 -4.10 -10.65
CA VAL A 274 29.67 -4.71 -11.98
C VAL A 274 30.88 -4.64 -12.85
N PRO A 275 31.57 -3.46 -13.02
CA PRO A 275 32.78 -3.39 -13.82
C PRO A 275 33.87 -4.34 -13.32
N ALA A 276 34.04 -4.42 -12.00
CA ALA A 276 35.02 -5.30 -11.39
C ALA A 276 34.69 -6.80 -11.61
N LEU A 277 33.40 -7.16 -11.43
CA LEU A 277 32.97 -8.56 -11.61
C LEU A 277 32.99 -9.00 -13.07
N VAL A 278 32.65 -8.14 -14.03
CA VAL A 278 32.77 -8.43 -15.47
C VAL A 278 34.21 -8.76 -15.83
N GLN A 279 35.17 -7.98 -15.31
CA GLN A 279 36.61 -8.20 -15.54
C GLN A 279 37.09 -9.50 -14.86
N LEU A 280 36.77 -9.68 -13.57
CA LEU A 280 37.17 -10.83 -12.78
C LEU A 280 36.66 -12.15 -13.37
N LEU A 281 35.39 -12.17 -13.77
CA LEU A 281 34.75 -13.39 -14.28
C LEU A 281 34.95 -13.58 -15.79
N ARG A 282 35.57 -12.63 -16.47
CA ARG A 282 35.74 -12.65 -17.93
C ARG A 282 34.46 -12.98 -18.66
N TYR A 283 33.44 -12.12 -18.47
CA TYR A 283 32.10 -12.35 -18.99
C TYR A 283 32.00 -12.01 -20.49
N ARG A 284 31.31 -12.87 -21.25
CA ARG A 284 30.92 -12.65 -22.65
C ARG A 284 29.46 -12.99 -22.86
N LYS A 285 28.74 -12.14 -23.58
CA LYS A 285 27.36 -12.35 -23.96
C LYS A 285 27.25 -13.12 -25.28
N SER A 286 26.32 -14.08 -25.36
CA SER A 286 25.98 -14.77 -26.61
C SER A 286 24.89 -13.97 -27.33
N ARG A 287 25.20 -13.35 -28.46
CA ARG A 287 24.22 -12.61 -29.29
C ARG A 287 23.42 -13.53 -30.22
N SER A 288 22.11 -13.20 -30.40
CA SER A 288 21.20 -13.87 -31.32
C SER A 288 20.79 -12.92 -32.49
N LYS A 289 21.24 -13.19 -33.69
CA LYS A 289 20.90 -12.40 -34.89
C LYS A 289 19.38 -12.32 -35.19
N ALA A 290 18.59 -13.26 -34.72
CA ALA A 290 17.14 -13.26 -34.90
C ALA A 290 16.45 -12.19 -34.04
N PHE A 291 17.00 -11.91 -32.87
CA PHE A 291 16.47 -10.91 -31.94
C PHE A 291 16.74 -9.49 -32.45
N ASP A 292 17.91 -9.25 -33.03
CA ASP A 292 18.27 -7.96 -33.62
C ASP A 292 17.31 -7.55 -34.76
N LYS A 293 16.95 -8.49 -35.65
CA LYS A 293 15.97 -8.24 -36.71
C LYS A 293 14.56 -7.96 -36.24
N MET A 294 14.13 -8.61 -35.14
CA MET A 294 12.84 -8.35 -34.53
C MET A 294 12.73 -6.90 -34.03
N TRP A 295 13.78 -6.43 -33.32
CA TRP A 295 13.80 -5.07 -32.79
C TRP A 295 13.96 -4.00 -33.88
N GLU A 296 14.64 -4.31 -34.96
CA GLU A 296 14.67 -3.46 -36.16
C GLU A 296 13.27 -3.28 -36.75
N SER A 297 12.51 -4.39 -36.88
CA SER A 297 11.11 -4.33 -37.34
C SER A 297 10.20 -3.56 -36.38
N ILE A 298 10.39 -3.69 -35.06
CA ILE A 298 9.65 -2.90 -34.07
C ILE A 298 10.00 -1.40 -34.20
N GLY A 299 11.27 -1.07 -34.41
CA GLY A 299 11.73 0.31 -34.61
C GLY A 299 11.17 0.98 -35.86
N GLU A 300 10.77 0.21 -36.89
CA GLU A 300 10.13 0.74 -38.08
C GLU A 300 8.64 1.15 -37.85
N ILE A 301 7.95 0.55 -36.85
CA ILE A 301 6.53 0.84 -36.57
C ILE A 301 6.27 2.32 -36.30
N PRO A 302 7.02 2.99 -35.40
CA PRO A 302 6.85 4.42 -35.11
C PRO A 302 6.97 5.31 -36.37
N VAL A 303 7.79 4.92 -37.30
CA VAL A 303 8.03 5.69 -38.56
C VAL A 303 6.99 5.39 -39.61
N LYS A 304 6.65 4.10 -39.85
CA LYS A 304 5.72 3.68 -40.90
C LYS A 304 4.24 3.84 -40.54
N ALA A 305 3.91 3.71 -39.25
CA ALA A 305 2.55 3.67 -38.76
C ALA A 305 2.23 4.75 -37.71
N THR A 306 2.93 5.88 -37.73
CA THR A 306 2.83 6.96 -36.71
C THR A 306 1.38 7.35 -36.40
N VAL A 307 0.56 7.59 -37.40
CA VAL A 307 -0.83 8.04 -37.23
C VAL A 307 -1.68 6.96 -36.56
N ILE A 308 -1.49 5.70 -36.93
CA ILE A 308 -2.24 4.58 -36.35
C ILE A 308 -1.88 4.43 -34.86
N VAL A 309 -0.59 4.50 -34.52
CA VAL A 309 -0.10 4.44 -33.12
C VAL A 309 -0.75 5.54 -32.28
N LEU A 310 -0.77 6.78 -32.77
CA LEU A 310 -1.33 7.91 -32.04
C LEU A 310 -2.87 7.79 -31.88
N ILE A 311 -3.60 7.32 -32.89
CA ILE A 311 -5.05 7.13 -32.80
C ILE A 311 -5.40 6.03 -31.80
N VAL A 312 -4.72 4.89 -31.86
CA VAL A 312 -4.95 3.78 -30.92
C VAL A 312 -4.65 4.20 -29.48
N THR A 313 -3.54 4.88 -29.27
CA THR A 313 -3.16 5.40 -27.96
C THR A 313 -4.20 6.40 -27.43
N LEU A 314 -4.66 7.33 -28.27
CA LEU A 314 -5.67 8.31 -27.88
C LEU A 314 -6.99 7.64 -27.52
N ALA A 315 -7.43 6.64 -28.28
CA ALA A 315 -8.66 5.89 -28.02
C ALA A 315 -8.59 5.12 -26.68
N LEU A 316 -7.46 4.46 -26.41
CA LEU A 316 -7.25 3.76 -25.14
C LEU A 316 -7.18 4.75 -23.95
N THR A 317 -6.50 5.88 -24.13
CA THR A 317 -6.40 6.91 -23.10
C THR A 317 -7.75 7.54 -22.79
N PHE A 318 -8.57 7.80 -23.80
CA PHE A 318 -9.93 8.31 -23.60
C PHE A 318 -10.81 7.28 -22.85
N SER A 319 -10.69 6.00 -23.19
CA SER A 319 -11.39 4.91 -22.48
C SER A 319 -10.93 4.78 -21.02
N GLY A 320 -9.62 4.86 -20.79
CA GLY A 320 -9.06 4.81 -19.43
C GLY A 320 -9.50 6.01 -18.58
N ALA A 321 -9.47 7.22 -19.12
CA ALA A 321 -9.90 8.43 -18.44
C ALA A 321 -11.38 8.39 -18.04
N ARG A 322 -12.24 7.86 -18.90
CA ARG A 322 -13.67 7.66 -18.59
C ARG A 322 -13.88 6.71 -17.41
N ILE A 323 -13.16 5.60 -17.38
CA ILE A 323 -13.25 4.63 -16.28
C ILE A 323 -12.67 5.20 -15.00
N LEU A 324 -11.60 5.99 -15.08
CA LEU A 324 -11.04 6.69 -13.92
C LEU A 324 -12.08 7.62 -13.28
N GLU A 325 -12.81 8.40 -14.09
CA GLU A 325 -13.89 9.27 -13.62
C GLU A 325 -15.01 8.48 -12.92
N GLU A 326 -15.38 7.31 -13.46
CA GLU A 326 -16.37 6.42 -12.82
C GLU A 326 -15.86 5.81 -11.51
N GLN A 327 -14.58 5.46 -11.41
CA GLN A 327 -13.98 4.85 -10.22
C GLN A 327 -13.73 5.83 -9.08
N LEU A 328 -13.44 7.09 -9.37
CA LEU A 328 -13.26 8.13 -8.35
C LEU A 328 -14.50 8.38 -7.48
N GLY A 329 -15.65 7.82 -7.85
CA GLY A 329 -16.91 7.90 -7.09
C GLY A 329 -17.33 6.59 -6.42
N GLN A 330 -16.57 5.50 -6.56
CA GLN A 330 -16.92 4.21 -5.99
C GLN A 330 -16.03 3.93 -4.76
N GLY A 331 -16.68 3.64 -3.62
CA GLY A 331 -15.98 3.20 -2.41
C GLY A 331 -15.18 1.92 -2.67
N ILE A 332 -14.07 1.76 -1.94
CA ILE A 332 -13.20 0.59 -2.01
C ILE A 332 -13.97 -0.62 -1.48
N SER A 333 -13.88 -1.74 -2.16
CA SER A 333 -14.34 -3.02 -1.63
C SER A 333 -13.35 -3.47 -0.53
N GLY A 334 -13.90 -3.68 0.64
CA GLY A 334 -13.23 -3.80 1.90
C GLY A 334 -12.09 -4.80 2.04
N SER A 335 -11.51 -4.72 3.19
CA SER A 335 -10.37 -5.42 3.78
C SER A 335 -10.20 -6.93 3.55
N ALA A 336 -11.16 -7.63 2.96
CA ALA A 336 -11.06 -9.09 2.75
C ALA A 336 -9.92 -9.49 1.79
N ASP A 337 -9.63 -8.64 0.79
CA ASP A 337 -8.56 -8.90 -0.17
C ASP A 337 -7.15 -8.61 0.39
N GLU A 338 -7.07 -7.97 1.54
CA GLU A 338 -5.83 -7.54 2.19
C GLU A 338 -5.37 -8.52 3.28
N VAL A 339 -6.25 -9.44 3.68
CA VAL A 339 -5.99 -10.41 4.73
C VAL A 339 -5.60 -11.76 4.11
N PRO A 340 -4.52 -12.41 4.60
CA PRO A 340 -4.20 -13.77 4.18
C PRO A 340 -5.37 -14.73 4.49
N PRO A 341 -5.81 -15.55 3.54
CA PRO A 341 -6.85 -16.55 3.80
C PRO A 341 -6.38 -17.62 4.79
N GLY A 342 -7.30 -18.16 5.59
CA GLY A 342 -7.01 -19.23 6.54
C GLY A 342 -6.40 -18.77 7.86
N LEU A 343 -6.46 -17.50 8.20
CA LEU A 343 -6.11 -17.00 9.53
C LEU A 343 -7.24 -17.31 10.50
N GLU A 344 -6.98 -18.17 11.47
CA GLU A 344 -7.99 -18.67 12.44
C GLU A 344 -8.64 -17.52 13.21
N SER A 345 -7.88 -16.53 13.65
CA SER A 345 -8.41 -15.37 14.37
C SER A 345 -9.35 -14.52 13.52
N TYR A 346 -9.04 -14.33 12.24
CA TYR A 346 -9.86 -13.57 11.30
C TYR A 346 -11.13 -14.33 10.89
N GLU A 347 -11.01 -15.61 10.58
CA GLU A 347 -12.16 -16.46 10.26
C GLU A 347 -13.13 -16.56 11.44
N THR A 348 -12.61 -16.67 12.66
CA THR A 348 -13.43 -16.69 13.87
C THR A 348 -14.11 -15.33 14.12
N LEU A 349 -13.43 -14.21 13.86
CA LEU A 349 -14.03 -12.87 13.95
C LEU A 349 -15.18 -12.72 12.95
N ARG A 350 -14.97 -13.18 11.75
CA ARG A 350 -15.96 -13.16 10.68
C ARG A 350 -17.17 -14.05 11.01
N GLU A 351 -16.94 -15.23 11.55
CA GLU A 351 -18.00 -16.13 12.01
C GLU A 351 -18.77 -15.52 13.18
N TYR A 352 -18.08 -14.92 14.15
CA TYR A 352 -18.72 -14.18 15.24
C TYR A 352 -19.64 -13.11 14.70
N SER A 353 -19.16 -12.31 13.75
CA SER A 353 -19.95 -11.26 13.12
C SER A 353 -21.20 -11.78 12.42
N TYR A 354 -21.10 -12.97 11.80
CA TYR A 354 -22.24 -13.58 11.10
C TYR A 354 -23.25 -14.24 12.05
N VAL A 355 -22.76 -14.99 13.06
CA VAL A 355 -23.63 -15.79 13.95
C VAL A 355 -24.36 -14.95 14.97
N PHE A 356 -23.68 -13.94 15.50
CA PHE A 356 -24.19 -13.11 16.58
C PHE A 356 -24.75 -11.76 16.10
N ASP A 357 -24.82 -11.57 14.77
CA ASP A 357 -25.14 -10.27 14.18
C ASP A 357 -24.25 -9.16 14.76
N GLY A 358 -23.12 -9.59 15.34
CA GLY A 358 -22.14 -8.80 16.03
C GLY A 358 -21.18 -8.22 15.03
N GLY A 359 -21.58 -7.14 14.38
CA GLY A 359 -20.69 -6.38 13.52
C GLY A 359 -19.48 -5.85 14.27
N GLN A 360 -18.78 -4.95 13.69
CA GLN A 360 -17.67 -4.26 14.36
C GLN A 360 -18.26 -3.36 15.45
N THR A 361 -17.74 -3.50 16.67
CA THR A 361 -18.08 -2.60 17.76
C THR A 361 -17.36 -1.27 17.56
N ASN A 362 -18.11 -0.25 17.30
CA ASN A 362 -17.64 1.13 17.24
C ASN A 362 -18.06 1.86 18.51
N MET A 363 -17.56 3.05 18.73
CA MET A 363 -17.87 3.81 19.94
C MET A 363 -17.76 5.31 19.68
N PHE A 364 -18.40 6.08 20.53
CA PHE A 364 -18.12 7.49 20.69
C PHE A 364 -17.96 7.86 22.15
N ILE A 365 -17.25 8.93 22.42
CA ILE A 365 -16.97 9.43 23.77
C ILE A 365 -17.92 10.58 24.06
N VAL A 366 -18.53 10.53 25.23
CA VAL A 366 -19.22 11.70 25.81
C VAL A 366 -18.29 12.29 26.87
N ASP A 367 -17.94 13.56 26.73
CA ASP A 367 -16.99 14.28 27.58
C ASP A 367 -17.72 15.45 28.30
N ALA A 368 -17.88 15.31 29.59
CA ALA A 368 -18.49 16.31 30.47
C ALA A 368 -17.42 17.03 31.34
N THR A 369 -16.14 16.95 31.00
CA THR A 369 -15.07 17.53 31.81
C THR A 369 -15.25 19.03 32.09
N GLN A 370 -15.77 19.77 31.12
CA GLN A 370 -15.97 21.23 31.27
C GLN A 370 -17.24 21.58 32.06
N ARG A 371 -18.18 20.67 32.18
CA ARG A 371 -19.44 20.88 32.92
C ARG A 371 -19.15 20.90 34.44
N GLY A 372 -18.19 20.12 34.89
CA GLY A 372 -17.90 19.96 36.32
C GLY A 372 -18.97 19.18 37.09
N ALA A 373 -18.73 18.94 38.38
CA ALA A 373 -19.66 18.28 39.25
C ALA A 373 -20.90 19.15 39.51
N GLN A 374 -22.07 18.54 39.45
CA GLN A 374 -23.34 19.17 39.73
C GLN A 374 -23.98 18.53 40.98
N ASN A 375 -24.46 19.35 41.93
CA ASN A 375 -25.16 18.90 43.12
C ASN A 375 -24.49 17.72 43.91
N GLY A 376 -23.17 17.63 43.86
CA GLY A 376 -22.43 16.56 44.55
C GLY A 376 -22.27 15.26 43.75
N THR A 377 -22.76 15.22 42.50
CA THR A 377 -22.55 14.09 41.57
C THR A 377 -21.35 14.35 40.65
N ALA A 378 -20.64 13.31 40.27
CA ALA A 378 -19.62 13.39 39.23
C ALA A 378 -20.25 13.84 37.90
N PRO A 379 -19.49 14.56 37.02
CA PRO A 379 -20.07 15.14 35.81
C PRO A 379 -20.85 14.16 34.94
N ILE A 380 -20.35 12.92 34.78
CA ILE A 380 -20.97 11.93 33.91
C ILE A 380 -22.18 11.24 34.55
N ARG A 381 -22.34 11.36 35.86
CA ARG A 381 -23.48 10.84 36.63
C ARG A 381 -24.65 11.81 36.64
N ASP A 382 -24.53 13.01 36.07
CA ASP A 382 -25.57 14.01 36.03
C ASP A 382 -26.73 13.55 35.17
N LEU A 383 -27.93 13.56 35.72
CA LEU A 383 -29.14 13.02 35.08
C LEU A 383 -29.42 13.62 33.70
N PRO A 384 -29.31 14.95 33.48
CA PRO A 384 -29.50 15.51 32.14
C PRO A 384 -28.54 14.95 31.09
N ILE A 385 -27.34 14.49 31.47
CA ILE A 385 -26.42 13.83 30.57
C ILE A 385 -26.88 12.43 30.24
N LEU A 386 -27.35 11.68 31.27
CA LEU A 386 -27.88 10.33 31.07
C LEU A 386 -29.13 10.37 30.17
N ASP A 387 -30.03 11.34 30.41
CA ASP A 387 -31.24 11.56 29.59
C ASP A 387 -30.88 11.88 28.14
N ALA A 388 -29.89 12.73 27.94
CA ALA A 388 -29.45 13.09 26.61
C ALA A 388 -28.80 11.91 25.87
N ILE A 389 -28.04 11.06 26.59
CA ILE A 389 -27.49 9.80 26.05
C ILE A 389 -28.65 8.87 25.66
N ASP A 390 -29.66 8.73 26.51
CA ASP A 390 -30.84 7.90 26.24
C ASP A 390 -31.60 8.37 24.99
N ILE A 391 -31.89 9.65 24.92
CA ILE A 391 -32.57 10.24 23.75
C ILE A 391 -31.74 10.02 22.47
N MET A 392 -30.45 10.23 22.52
CA MET A 392 -29.54 10.00 21.37
C MET A 392 -29.53 8.53 20.96
N GLN A 393 -29.42 7.63 21.93
CA GLN A 393 -29.40 6.19 21.73
C GLN A 393 -30.71 5.70 21.11
N VAL A 394 -31.83 5.88 21.81
CA VAL A 394 -33.12 5.29 21.45
C VAL A 394 -33.77 5.98 20.25
N ASN A 395 -33.74 7.31 20.21
CA ASN A 395 -34.47 8.09 19.21
C ASN A 395 -33.65 8.40 17.94
N LYS A 396 -32.36 8.14 17.94
CA LYS A 396 -31.48 8.46 16.81
C LYS A 396 -30.69 7.23 16.34
N ILE A 397 -29.80 6.72 17.14
CA ILE A 397 -28.84 5.69 16.71
C ILE A 397 -29.52 4.34 16.50
N ASP A 398 -30.32 3.88 17.46
CA ASP A 398 -31.04 2.59 17.37
C ASP A 398 -32.13 2.58 16.27
N GLN A 399 -32.50 3.75 15.74
CA GLN A 399 -33.39 3.86 14.57
C GLN A 399 -32.65 3.64 13.23
N VAL A 400 -31.32 3.67 13.24
CA VAL A 400 -30.53 3.32 12.07
C VAL A 400 -30.55 1.80 11.90
N ALA A 401 -30.83 1.33 10.70
CA ALA A 401 -31.07 -0.10 10.43
C ALA A 401 -29.95 -1.00 10.99
N ASN A 402 -30.36 -1.99 11.77
CA ASN A 402 -29.51 -3.02 12.36
C ASN A 402 -28.37 -2.50 13.24
N THR A 403 -28.51 -1.32 13.85
CA THR A 403 -27.58 -0.86 14.88
C THR A 403 -28.19 -1.10 16.25
N SER A 404 -27.33 -1.33 17.23
CA SER A 404 -27.69 -1.38 18.65
C SER A 404 -26.63 -0.68 19.47
N THR A 405 -27.07 -0.05 20.56
CA THR A 405 -26.15 0.70 21.42
C THR A 405 -26.06 0.10 22.81
N VAL A 406 -24.87 0.17 23.38
CA VAL A 406 -24.61 -0.19 24.78
C VAL A 406 -23.91 0.97 25.47
N SER A 407 -24.57 1.51 26.49
CA SER A 407 -24.07 2.64 27.27
C SER A 407 -24.33 2.43 28.76
N LEU A 408 -23.93 3.40 29.59
CA LEU A 408 -24.32 3.43 31.02
C LEU A 408 -25.84 3.35 31.20
N VAL A 409 -26.59 4.03 30.35
CA VAL A 409 -28.06 4.02 30.40
C VAL A 409 -28.60 2.62 30.13
N THR A 410 -28.05 1.93 29.13
CA THR A 410 -28.46 0.54 28.85
C THR A 410 -28.22 -0.37 30.06
N ILE A 411 -27.09 -0.18 30.76
CA ILE A 411 -26.80 -0.96 31.99
C ILE A 411 -27.78 -0.59 33.12
N LEU A 412 -28.05 0.72 33.35
CA LEU A 412 -28.99 1.15 34.35
C LEU A 412 -30.42 0.64 34.09
N LYS A 413 -30.80 0.52 32.82
CA LYS A 413 -32.10 -0.07 32.41
C LYS A 413 -32.15 -1.60 32.58
N SER A 414 -31.00 -2.27 32.60
CA SER A 414 -30.89 -3.73 32.71
C SER A 414 -30.77 -4.24 34.15
N ILE A 415 -30.44 -3.38 35.09
CA ILE A 415 -30.31 -3.74 36.50
C ILE A 415 -31.66 -3.46 37.21
N HIS A 416 -32.29 -4.52 37.61
CA HIS A 416 -33.58 -4.47 38.36
C HIS A 416 -33.36 -4.64 39.85
N VAL A 417 -34.16 -3.96 40.63
CA VAL A 417 -34.24 -4.11 42.06
C VAL A 417 -35.52 -4.88 42.37
N ASP A 418 -35.37 -6.15 42.70
CA ASP A 418 -36.50 -7.03 42.99
C ASP A 418 -36.67 -7.18 44.51
N VAL A 419 -37.88 -6.96 44.98
CA VAL A 419 -38.27 -7.27 46.34
C VAL A 419 -39.32 -8.37 46.31
N VAL A 420 -38.90 -9.62 46.64
CA VAL A 420 -39.78 -10.79 46.63
C VAL A 420 -39.94 -11.31 48.03
N ILE A 421 -41.17 -11.42 48.54
CA ILE A 421 -41.49 -12.04 49.83
C ILE A 421 -42.34 -13.29 49.57
N GLY A 422 -41.73 -14.45 49.74
CA GLY A 422 -42.37 -15.73 49.44
C GLY A 422 -42.57 -15.92 47.93
N ASN A 423 -43.83 -16.00 47.48
CA ASN A 423 -44.22 -16.05 46.07
C ASN A 423 -44.80 -14.73 45.56
N LEU A 424 -44.70 -13.68 46.36
CA LEU A 424 -45.25 -12.37 46.02
C LEU A 424 -44.08 -11.45 45.64
N GLU A 425 -44.08 -11.04 44.39
CA GLU A 425 -43.21 -9.97 43.86
C GLU A 425 -43.85 -8.65 44.28
N LEU A 426 -43.16 -7.90 45.12
CA LEU A 426 -43.65 -6.63 45.65
C LEU A 426 -43.12 -5.43 44.90
N TYR A 427 -42.02 -5.60 44.24
CA TYR A 427 -41.32 -4.55 43.54
C TYR A 427 -40.38 -5.15 42.50
N ASP A 428 -40.46 -4.66 41.30
CA ASP A 428 -39.55 -5.01 40.19
C ASP A 428 -39.40 -3.77 39.30
N GLU A 429 -38.42 -2.94 39.58
CA GLU A 429 -38.13 -1.76 38.77
C GLU A 429 -36.66 -1.69 38.45
N SER A 430 -36.33 -1.23 37.24
CA SER A 430 -34.94 -0.97 36.84
C SER A 430 -34.38 0.25 37.59
N LEU A 431 -33.06 0.29 37.76
CA LEU A 431 -32.40 1.47 38.33
C LEU A 431 -32.73 2.74 37.53
N TRP A 432 -32.95 2.62 36.23
CA TRP A 432 -33.38 3.74 35.39
C TRP A 432 -34.75 4.25 35.75
N GLU A 433 -35.71 3.36 35.92
CA GLU A 433 -37.11 3.69 36.30
C GLU A 433 -37.14 4.34 37.68
N ILE A 434 -36.38 3.78 38.66
CA ILE A 434 -36.24 4.38 39.99
C ILE A 434 -35.73 5.82 39.93
N LEU A 435 -34.75 6.10 39.07
CA LEU A 435 -34.17 7.45 38.93
C LEU A 435 -35.14 8.44 38.29
N HIS A 436 -36.14 7.96 37.53
CA HIS A 436 -37.14 8.75 36.80
C HIS A 436 -38.55 8.71 37.43
N ASP A 437 -38.68 8.07 38.59
CA ASP A 437 -39.95 7.98 39.26
C ASP A 437 -40.53 9.37 39.62
N GLU A 438 -41.81 9.52 39.46
CA GLU A 438 -42.55 10.74 39.80
C GLU A 438 -42.47 11.11 41.31
N CYS A 439 -42.08 10.17 42.14
CA CYS A 439 -41.88 10.38 43.58
C CYS A 439 -40.79 11.40 43.91
N TRP A 440 -39.87 11.66 42.98
CA TRP A 440 -38.84 12.71 43.15
C TRP A 440 -39.37 14.12 43.00
N ASP A 441 -40.61 14.32 42.45
CA ASP A 441 -41.24 15.63 42.35
C ASP A 441 -41.85 16.04 43.69
N GLU A 442 -41.37 17.14 44.26
CA GLU A 442 -41.86 17.65 45.55
C GLU A 442 -43.38 17.87 45.62
N SER A 443 -44.03 18.09 44.48
CA SER A 443 -45.48 18.25 44.39
C SER A 443 -46.26 16.94 44.57
N THR A 444 -45.66 15.80 44.27
CA THR A 444 -46.29 14.47 44.27
C THR A 444 -45.99 13.68 45.55
N ASN A 445 -44.81 13.86 46.11
CA ASN A 445 -44.22 13.05 47.19
C ASN A 445 -44.99 13.00 48.50
N PRO A 446 -45.61 14.07 49.04
CA PRO A 446 -46.26 13.99 50.34
C PRO A 446 -47.62 13.27 50.34
N LEU A 447 -48.15 12.91 49.18
CA LEU A 447 -49.50 12.40 49.05
C LEU A 447 -49.61 10.90 48.69
N ARG A 448 -48.50 10.26 48.28
CA ARG A 448 -48.46 8.85 47.85
C ARG A 448 -47.67 7.98 48.84
N PRO A 449 -48.31 6.94 49.42
CA PRO A 449 -47.63 6.05 50.38
C PRO A 449 -46.44 5.28 49.78
N ASP A 450 -46.49 5.01 48.51
CA ASP A 450 -45.45 4.34 47.73
C ASP A 450 -44.17 5.20 47.58
N CYS A 451 -44.26 6.51 47.72
CA CYS A 451 -43.13 7.43 47.66
C CYS A 451 -42.39 7.63 48.99
N TRP A 452 -42.77 6.99 50.05
CA TRP A 452 -42.10 7.19 51.35
C TRP A 452 -40.63 6.77 51.38
N ALA A 453 -40.25 5.80 50.57
CA ALA A 453 -38.85 5.41 50.44
C ALA A 453 -37.96 6.52 49.84
N TYR A 454 -38.51 7.38 49.00
CA TYR A 454 -37.81 8.47 48.33
C TYR A 454 -37.66 9.72 49.20
N VAL A 455 -38.40 9.87 50.29
CA VAL A 455 -38.29 11.01 51.21
C VAL A 455 -37.04 10.94 52.08
N ALA A 456 -36.45 9.77 52.22
CA ALA A 456 -35.32 9.54 53.14
C ALA A 456 -33.95 9.84 52.48
N THR A 457 -33.92 10.09 51.17
CA THR A 457 -32.67 10.30 50.42
C THR A 457 -32.91 11.35 49.32
N SER A 458 -31.84 11.88 48.72
CA SER A 458 -31.95 12.75 47.56
C SER A 458 -31.83 11.93 46.28
N ARG A 459 -32.36 12.49 45.17
CA ARG A 459 -32.23 11.85 43.86
C ARG A 459 -30.75 11.72 43.45
N GLU A 460 -29.94 12.72 43.77
CA GLU A 460 -28.49 12.72 43.50
C GLU A 460 -27.77 11.63 44.30
N ASP A 461 -28.15 11.40 45.56
CA ASP A 461 -27.61 10.30 46.36
C ASP A 461 -27.97 8.94 45.74
N MET A 462 -29.18 8.80 45.23
CA MET A 462 -29.65 7.58 44.58
C MET A 462 -28.87 7.32 43.28
N VAL A 463 -28.61 8.36 42.48
CA VAL A 463 -27.70 8.26 41.30
C VAL A 463 -26.35 7.73 41.72
N ASN A 464 -25.73 8.28 42.75
CA ASN A 464 -24.44 7.81 43.24
C ASN A 464 -24.51 6.35 43.69
N VAL A 465 -25.55 5.97 44.42
CA VAL A 465 -25.75 4.57 44.83
C VAL A 465 -25.90 3.65 43.62
N ALA A 466 -26.67 4.04 42.61
CA ALA A 466 -26.86 3.26 41.40
C ALA A 466 -25.49 3.02 40.67
N PHE A 467 -24.67 4.05 40.56
CA PHE A 467 -23.33 3.88 39.97
C PHE A 467 -22.37 3.09 40.86
N ASP A 468 -22.46 3.21 42.17
CA ASP A 468 -21.61 2.50 43.11
C ASP A 468 -21.99 1.01 43.25
N THR A 469 -23.21 0.62 42.83
CA THR A 469 -23.59 -0.80 42.71
C THR A 469 -23.04 -1.47 41.48
N LEU A 470 -22.60 -0.70 40.46
CA LEU A 470 -21.94 -1.26 39.29
C LEU A 470 -20.57 -1.86 39.69
N SER A 471 -20.26 -3.04 39.16
CA SER A 471 -18.97 -3.63 39.39
C SER A 471 -17.83 -2.74 38.89
N PRO A 472 -16.64 -2.79 39.53
CA PRO A 472 -15.50 -2.01 39.08
C PRO A 472 -15.14 -2.26 37.60
N GLU A 473 -15.34 -3.51 37.15
CA GLU A 473 -15.08 -3.91 35.77
C GLU A 473 -16.03 -3.17 34.79
N ILE A 474 -17.33 -3.14 35.07
CA ILE A 474 -18.31 -2.42 34.25
C ILE A 474 -17.99 -0.93 34.23
N ARG A 475 -17.70 -0.34 35.40
CA ARG A 475 -17.31 1.07 35.48
C ARG A 475 -16.07 1.36 34.65
N SER A 476 -15.04 0.53 34.75
CA SER A 476 -13.80 0.71 33.98
C SER A 476 -13.97 0.51 32.47
N MET A 477 -15.01 -0.21 32.04
CA MET A 477 -15.34 -0.37 30.60
C MET A 477 -16.04 0.84 30.00
N LEU A 478 -16.87 1.51 30.80
CA LEU A 478 -17.77 2.54 30.31
C LEU A 478 -17.39 3.95 30.75
N MET A 479 -16.62 4.10 31.82
CA MET A 479 -16.23 5.40 32.39
C MET A 479 -14.72 5.50 32.55
N ASN A 480 -14.21 6.74 32.47
CA ASN A 480 -12.82 7.01 32.81
C ASN A 480 -12.61 6.89 34.35
N ALA A 481 -11.36 6.62 34.73
CA ALA A 481 -10.98 6.61 36.15
C ALA A 481 -11.21 7.99 36.76
N ASP A 482 -11.64 8.00 38.05
CA ASP A 482 -11.78 9.23 38.81
C ASP A 482 -10.41 9.90 39.00
N GLN A 483 -10.31 11.16 38.55
CA GLN A 483 -9.09 11.99 38.67
C GLN A 483 -9.28 13.11 39.70
N GLY A 484 -10.10 12.88 40.74
CA GLY A 484 -10.35 13.85 41.82
C GLY A 484 -11.50 14.83 41.58
N SER A 485 -12.05 14.85 40.37
CA SER A 485 -13.28 15.58 40.02
C SER A 485 -14.47 14.65 39.76
N GLY A 486 -14.29 13.35 40.01
CA GLY A 486 -15.20 12.29 39.61
C GLY A 486 -15.02 11.87 38.15
N GLU A 487 -15.81 10.91 37.71
CA GLU A 487 -15.83 10.46 36.34
C GLU A 487 -16.38 11.57 35.42
N THR A 488 -15.63 11.88 34.40
CA THR A 488 -15.92 13.00 33.48
C THR A 488 -16.27 12.55 32.07
N LYS A 489 -15.96 11.31 31.71
CA LYS A 489 -16.14 10.77 30.35
C LYS A 489 -16.82 9.40 30.40
N THR A 490 -17.64 9.14 29.40
CA THR A 490 -18.23 7.81 29.20
C THR A 490 -18.15 7.39 27.75
N LEU A 491 -18.09 6.07 27.53
CA LEU A 491 -18.14 5.45 26.21
C LEU A 491 -19.58 5.01 25.93
N VAL A 492 -20.00 5.24 24.69
CA VAL A 492 -21.19 4.65 24.12
C VAL A 492 -20.76 3.72 23.00
N TYR A 493 -20.98 2.44 23.16
CA TYR A 493 -20.68 1.43 22.15
C TYR A 493 -21.83 1.35 21.16
N VAL A 494 -21.48 1.30 19.87
CA VAL A 494 -22.43 1.17 18.77
C VAL A 494 -22.06 -0.10 17.99
N ASN A 495 -22.89 -1.12 18.11
CA ASN A 495 -22.74 -2.33 17.31
C ASN A 495 -23.40 -2.13 15.96
N GLN A 496 -22.66 -2.43 14.91
CA GLN A 496 -23.13 -2.36 13.54
C GLN A 496 -23.03 -3.74 12.90
N PRO A 497 -23.96 -4.11 12.00
CA PRO A 497 -23.84 -5.36 11.26
C PRO A 497 -22.59 -5.34 10.40
N TYR A 498 -22.11 -6.53 10.02
CA TYR A 498 -21.02 -6.65 9.08
C TYR A 498 -21.48 -6.15 7.71
N LEU A 499 -20.91 -5.04 7.27
CA LEU A 499 -21.22 -4.39 6.00
C LEU A 499 -19.96 -4.27 5.14
N ASN A 500 -20.15 -4.19 3.83
CA ASN A 500 -19.08 -3.73 2.98
C ASN A 500 -18.72 -2.26 3.28
N LEU A 501 -17.54 -1.82 2.90
CA LEU A 501 -17.04 -0.49 3.28
C LEU A 501 -17.92 0.66 2.76
N ALA A 502 -18.54 0.50 1.59
CA ALA A 502 -19.40 1.53 1.01
C ALA A 502 -20.71 1.73 1.80
N ASP A 503 -21.37 0.62 2.16
CA ASP A 503 -22.58 0.66 2.98
C ASP A 503 -22.24 1.11 4.41
N ALA A 504 -21.10 0.69 4.94
CA ALA A 504 -20.60 1.12 6.23
C ALA A 504 -20.28 2.63 6.29
N GLY A 505 -19.76 3.21 5.22
CA GLY A 505 -19.53 4.64 5.10
C GLY A 505 -20.83 5.44 5.21
N SER A 506 -21.87 5.03 4.49
CA SER A 506 -23.18 5.70 4.55
C SER A 506 -23.82 5.60 5.93
N LEU A 507 -23.62 4.48 6.62
CA LEU A 507 -24.11 4.26 7.98
C LEU A 507 -23.36 5.12 8.99
N ARG A 508 -22.01 5.18 8.90
CA ARG A 508 -21.20 6.10 9.70
C ARG A 508 -21.66 7.54 9.55
N ASP A 509 -21.83 8.00 8.30
CA ASP A 509 -22.23 9.37 8.00
C ASP A 509 -23.62 9.69 8.57
N ALA A 510 -24.54 8.72 8.57
CA ALA A 510 -25.85 8.86 9.20
C ALA A 510 -25.70 9.06 10.72
N ILE A 511 -24.91 8.23 11.40
CA ILE A 511 -24.67 8.33 12.85
C ILE A 511 -23.93 9.64 13.19
N ASP A 512 -22.88 9.98 12.46
CA ASP A 512 -22.12 11.20 12.68
C ASP A 512 -22.94 12.46 12.45
N SER A 513 -23.92 12.41 11.55
CA SER A 513 -24.89 13.50 11.38
C SER A 513 -25.72 13.77 12.63
N PHE A 514 -26.06 12.73 13.38
CA PHE A 514 -26.73 12.88 14.68
C PHE A 514 -25.78 13.37 15.76
N LEU A 515 -24.53 12.87 15.77
CA LEU A 515 -23.52 13.25 16.75
C LEU A 515 -23.05 14.70 16.57
N THR A 516 -23.01 15.22 15.34
CA THR A 516 -22.60 16.59 15.03
C THR A 516 -23.75 17.59 15.02
N GLY A 517 -25.00 17.13 15.03
CA GLY A 517 -26.16 18.00 14.90
C GLY A 517 -26.18 18.74 13.57
N VAL A 518 -26.10 18.03 12.46
CA VAL A 518 -26.10 18.58 11.10
C VAL A 518 -27.31 19.50 10.87
N GLY A 519 -27.06 20.71 10.39
CA GLY A 519 -28.09 21.75 10.19
C GLY A 519 -27.96 22.95 11.12
N CYS A 520 -27.08 22.90 12.09
CA CYS A 520 -26.85 23.98 13.06
C CYS A 520 -25.74 24.97 12.72
N GLY A 521 -25.13 24.90 11.56
CA GLY A 521 -24.11 25.87 11.14
C GLY A 521 -22.74 25.76 11.82
N GLY A 522 -22.44 24.65 12.46
CA GLY A 522 -21.07 24.19 12.74
C GLY A 522 -20.29 24.83 13.87
N SER A 523 -20.84 25.72 14.70
CA SER A 523 -20.05 26.37 15.74
C SER A 523 -20.74 26.57 17.09
N ALA A 524 -22.01 26.34 17.20
CA ALA A 524 -22.70 26.46 18.47
C ALA A 524 -22.85 25.07 19.13
N TRP A 525 -22.41 25.04 20.35
CA TRP A 525 -22.50 23.88 21.23
C TRP A 525 -23.90 23.24 21.36
N THR A 526 -24.94 24.06 21.39
CA THR A 526 -26.33 23.64 21.33
C THR A 526 -26.67 22.83 20.07
N CYS A 527 -25.80 22.77 19.11
CA CYS A 527 -25.93 22.04 17.87
C CYS A 527 -25.12 20.73 17.81
N GLN A 528 -24.40 20.41 18.85
CA GLN A 528 -23.80 19.09 19.01
C GLN A 528 -24.83 18.07 19.44
N GLY A 529 -24.64 16.82 19.07
CA GLY A 529 -25.65 15.78 19.15
C GLY A 529 -26.40 15.64 20.46
N LEU A 530 -25.75 15.82 21.59
CA LEU A 530 -26.39 15.75 22.92
C LEU A 530 -27.12 17.02 23.35
N GLY A 531 -26.84 18.18 22.76
CA GLY A 531 -27.54 19.43 23.03
C GLY A 531 -27.37 20.02 24.44
N LEU A 532 -26.35 19.60 25.19
CA LEU A 532 -26.10 20.06 26.56
C LEU A 532 -24.92 21.02 26.63
N GLU A 533 -25.03 22.07 27.41
CA GLU A 533 -23.94 23.01 27.62
C GLU A 533 -22.74 22.34 28.30
N GLN A 534 -21.51 22.66 27.81
CA GLN A 534 -20.25 22.18 28.37
C GLN A 534 -20.04 20.67 28.37
N THR A 535 -20.80 19.93 27.55
CA THR A 535 -20.63 18.51 27.28
C THR A 535 -20.31 18.33 25.80
N PHE A 536 -19.38 17.50 25.45
CA PHE A 536 -18.97 17.24 24.06
C PHE A 536 -19.13 15.76 23.74
N ASN A 537 -19.39 15.45 22.51
CA ASN A 537 -19.29 14.09 22.03
C ASN A 537 -18.32 14.02 20.84
N SER A 538 -17.57 12.93 20.78
CA SER A 538 -16.76 12.66 19.61
C SER A 538 -17.62 12.15 18.45
N LEU A 539 -17.05 12.12 17.25
CA LEU A 539 -17.59 11.35 16.15
C LEU A 539 -17.48 9.85 16.45
N LEU A 540 -18.17 9.03 15.67
CA LEU A 540 -18.06 7.59 15.75
C LEU A 540 -16.62 7.17 15.45
N THR A 541 -16.03 6.36 16.32
CA THR A 541 -14.69 5.79 16.18
C THR A 541 -14.72 4.29 16.43
N GLY A 542 -13.65 3.60 16.10
CA GLY A 542 -13.57 2.14 16.22
C GLY A 542 -13.00 1.52 14.95
N GLY A 543 -13.08 0.20 14.84
CA GLY A 543 -12.47 -0.51 13.72
C GLY A 543 -13.00 -0.09 12.34
N LEU A 544 -14.33 0.06 12.24
CA LEU A 544 -14.95 0.39 10.95
C LEU A 544 -14.76 1.85 10.53
N PRO A 545 -15.03 2.88 11.38
CA PRO A 545 -14.74 4.26 11.03
C PRO A 545 -13.29 4.51 10.66
N VAL A 546 -12.35 3.93 11.43
CA VAL A 546 -10.91 4.03 11.12
C VAL A 546 -10.59 3.39 9.77
N SER A 547 -11.18 2.23 9.47
CA SER A 547 -10.99 1.57 8.17
C SER A 547 -11.50 2.43 7.00
N ILE A 548 -12.64 3.13 7.20
CA ILE A 548 -13.20 4.04 6.20
C ILE A 548 -12.28 5.25 6.01
N ASP A 549 -11.85 5.90 7.09
CA ASP A 549 -10.98 7.07 7.03
C ASP A 549 -9.61 6.74 6.38
N VAL A 550 -9.05 5.59 6.73
CA VAL A 550 -7.83 5.09 6.10
C VAL A 550 -8.05 4.87 4.60
N ASN A 551 -9.19 4.31 4.23
CA ASN A 551 -9.56 4.08 2.85
C ASN A 551 -9.71 5.37 2.05
N ASP A 552 -10.41 6.35 2.59
CA ASP A 552 -10.57 7.67 1.97
C ASP A 552 -9.20 8.37 1.82
N GLY A 553 -8.35 8.26 2.85
CA GLY A 553 -6.98 8.75 2.80
C GLY A 553 -6.11 8.04 1.74
N VAL A 554 -6.34 6.75 1.46
CA VAL A 554 -5.67 6.02 0.37
C VAL A 554 -6.08 6.57 -0.99
N HIS A 555 -7.38 6.81 -1.19
CA HIS A 555 -7.88 7.37 -2.46
C HIS A 555 -7.36 8.78 -2.73
N GLU A 556 -7.38 9.64 -1.72
CA GLU A 556 -6.86 11.00 -1.82
C GLU A 556 -5.36 10.96 -2.12
N ALA A 557 -4.61 10.17 -1.36
CA ALA A 557 -3.16 9.99 -1.56
C ALA A 557 -2.84 9.44 -2.96
N GLN A 558 -3.64 8.52 -3.52
CA GLN A 558 -3.41 7.94 -4.84
C GLN A 558 -3.39 9.00 -5.94
N SER A 559 -4.42 9.86 -5.97
CA SER A 559 -4.55 10.90 -7.00
C SER A 559 -3.51 12.00 -6.83
N GLU A 560 -3.33 12.50 -5.60
CA GLU A 560 -2.40 13.58 -5.30
C GLU A 560 -0.94 13.17 -5.53
N THR A 561 -0.55 11.99 -5.07
CA THR A 561 0.83 11.50 -5.26
C THR A 561 1.15 11.23 -6.71
N THR A 562 0.20 10.68 -7.47
CA THR A 562 0.38 10.40 -8.90
C THR A 562 0.57 11.70 -9.70
N ILE A 563 -0.28 12.69 -9.47
CA ILE A 563 -0.17 14.02 -10.12
C ILE A 563 1.12 14.74 -9.69
N ALA A 564 1.41 14.76 -8.40
CA ALA A 564 2.63 15.39 -7.88
C ALA A 564 3.89 14.74 -8.45
N THR A 565 3.93 13.40 -8.51
CA THR A 565 5.05 12.65 -9.10
C THR A 565 5.22 13.00 -10.57
N MET A 566 4.13 13.03 -11.34
CA MET A 566 4.16 13.40 -12.75
C MET A 566 4.74 14.81 -12.96
N LEU A 567 4.29 15.79 -12.16
CA LEU A 567 4.76 17.18 -12.29
C LEU A 567 6.23 17.33 -11.86
N ILE A 568 6.62 16.73 -10.75
CA ILE A 568 8.00 16.79 -10.23
C ILE A 568 8.95 16.11 -11.22
N LEU A 569 8.59 14.94 -11.74
CA LEU A 569 9.39 14.24 -12.75
C LEU A 569 9.46 15.01 -14.06
N LEU A 570 8.37 15.63 -14.52
CA LEU A 570 8.39 16.49 -15.72
C LEU A 570 9.40 17.63 -15.58
N ILE A 571 9.40 18.30 -14.43
CA ILE A 571 10.35 19.40 -14.15
C ILE A 571 11.78 18.87 -14.07
N ALA A 572 12.00 17.77 -13.36
CA ALA A 572 13.31 17.13 -13.23
C ALA A 572 13.85 16.70 -14.61
N MET A 573 13.02 16.05 -15.43
CA MET A 573 13.37 15.61 -16.77
C MET A 573 13.66 16.76 -17.72
N ALA A 574 12.85 17.85 -17.64
CA ALA A 574 13.10 19.05 -18.44
C ALA A 574 14.47 19.67 -18.15
N PHE A 575 14.88 19.65 -16.88
CA PHE A 575 16.19 20.11 -16.45
C PHE A 575 17.31 19.15 -16.88
N LEU A 576 17.14 17.85 -16.67
CA LEU A 576 18.13 16.81 -16.97
C LEU A 576 18.38 16.69 -18.48
N PHE A 577 17.34 16.64 -19.29
CA PHE A 577 17.46 16.57 -20.74
C PHE A 577 17.85 17.89 -21.39
N ARG A 578 17.77 19.00 -20.67
CA ARG A 578 17.92 20.36 -21.25
C ARG A 578 16.99 20.58 -22.47
N SER A 579 15.89 19.84 -22.51
CA SER A 579 14.89 19.88 -23.58
C SER A 579 13.50 19.61 -23.01
N PRO A 580 12.69 20.66 -22.79
CA PRO A 580 11.34 20.48 -22.25
C PRO A 580 10.43 19.68 -23.18
N ARG A 581 10.69 19.71 -24.49
CA ARG A 581 9.96 18.92 -25.50
C ARG A 581 10.13 17.41 -25.27
N LEU A 582 11.37 16.95 -25.14
CA LEU A 582 11.65 15.53 -24.94
C LEU A 582 11.19 15.06 -23.57
N ALA A 583 11.33 15.90 -22.53
CA ALA A 583 10.77 15.62 -21.21
C ALA A 583 9.24 15.44 -21.28
N LEU A 584 8.54 16.30 -22.00
CA LEU A 584 7.10 16.20 -22.17
C LEU A 584 6.70 14.90 -22.91
N PHE A 585 7.39 14.55 -23.99
CA PHE A 585 7.10 13.31 -24.71
C PHE A 585 7.36 12.07 -23.86
N THR A 586 8.44 12.04 -23.08
CA THR A 586 8.74 10.98 -22.11
C THR A 586 7.62 10.85 -21.07
N MET A 587 7.21 11.97 -20.49
CA MET A 587 6.15 11.97 -19.47
C MET A 587 4.78 11.60 -20.03
N ILE A 588 4.47 11.96 -21.27
CA ILE A 588 3.24 11.52 -21.93
C ILE A 588 3.27 10.01 -22.16
N ALA A 589 4.39 9.45 -22.63
CA ALA A 589 4.50 8.02 -22.90
C ALA A 589 4.24 7.17 -21.64
N VAL A 590 4.73 7.59 -20.49
CA VAL A 590 4.50 6.90 -19.22
C VAL A 590 3.15 7.29 -18.60
N GLY A 591 2.75 8.55 -18.69
CA GLY A 591 1.47 9.05 -18.17
C GLY A 591 0.27 8.35 -18.76
N VAL A 592 0.31 8.06 -20.06
CA VAL A 592 -0.72 7.29 -20.75
C VAL A 592 -0.90 5.90 -20.16
N VAL A 593 0.20 5.22 -19.79
CA VAL A 593 0.16 3.90 -19.13
C VAL A 593 -0.55 3.96 -17.79
N VAL A 594 -0.29 5.01 -17.00
CA VAL A 594 -0.97 5.20 -15.72
C VAL A 594 -2.45 5.50 -15.90
N VAL A 595 -2.84 6.25 -16.95
CA VAL A 595 -4.27 6.47 -17.29
C VAL A 595 -4.95 5.18 -17.75
N TRP A 596 -4.22 4.19 -18.24
CA TRP A 596 -4.77 2.87 -18.58
C TRP A 596 -4.92 1.93 -17.39
N GLN A 597 -4.32 2.25 -16.23
CA GLN A 597 -4.44 1.44 -15.01
C GLN A 597 -5.90 1.12 -14.64
N PRO A 598 -6.85 2.08 -14.58
CA PRO A 598 -8.25 1.81 -14.28
C PRO A 598 -8.92 0.86 -15.27
N LEU A 599 -8.55 0.95 -16.56
CA LEU A 599 -9.06 0.05 -17.58
C LEU A 599 -8.63 -1.41 -17.32
N LEU A 600 -7.37 -1.62 -16.95
CA LEU A 600 -6.84 -2.94 -16.59
C LEU A 600 -7.49 -3.46 -15.31
N MET A 601 -7.63 -2.62 -14.29
CA MET A 601 -8.27 -2.99 -13.02
C MET A 601 -9.71 -3.44 -13.26
N ARG A 602 -10.50 -2.67 -14.02
CA ARG A 602 -11.89 -3.04 -14.35
C ARG A 602 -11.98 -4.33 -15.17
N SER A 603 -11.09 -4.53 -16.14
CA SER A 603 -11.09 -5.74 -16.97
C SER A 603 -10.69 -6.99 -16.18
N GLY A 604 -9.86 -6.84 -15.15
CA GLY A 604 -9.41 -7.90 -14.26
C GLY A 604 -10.27 -8.09 -13.01
N GLY A 605 -11.32 -7.28 -12.80
CA GLY A 605 -12.10 -7.30 -11.56
C GLY A 605 -11.28 -6.92 -10.31
N VAL A 606 -10.24 -6.11 -10.50
CA VAL A 606 -9.34 -5.69 -9.42
C VAL A 606 -9.86 -4.38 -8.82
N ASN A 607 -10.08 -4.40 -7.52
CA ASN A 607 -10.48 -3.22 -6.78
C ASN A 607 -9.28 -2.38 -6.32
N VAL A 608 -9.54 -1.10 -6.06
CA VAL A 608 -8.53 -0.25 -5.41
C VAL A 608 -8.36 -0.73 -3.96
N ASN A 609 -7.14 -0.94 -3.55
CA ASN A 609 -6.75 -1.30 -2.20
C ASN A 609 -5.43 -0.59 -1.84
N PHE A 610 -4.95 -0.77 -0.62
CA PHE A 610 -3.69 -0.17 -0.17
C PHE A 610 -2.51 -0.40 -1.10
N PHE A 611 -2.40 -1.60 -1.66
CA PHE A 611 -1.28 -1.95 -2.54
C PHE A 611 -1.46 -1.32 -3.92
N THR A 612 -2.66 -1.43 -4.51
CA THR A 612 -2.92 -0.94 -5.88
C THR A 612 -2.92 0.59 -5.98
N ALA A 613 -3.20 1.29 -4.87
CA ALA A 613 -3.17 2.75 -4.82
C ALA A 613 -1.78 3.35 -5.11
N MET A 614 -0.69 2.66 -4.72
CA MET A 614 0.67 3.14 -4.97
C MET A 614 1.18 2.84 -6.39
N VAL A 615 0.49 1.98 -7.14
CA VAL A 615 0.98 1.47 -8.44
C VAL A 615 1.29 2.61 -9.41
N GLY A 616 0.41 3.62 -9.51
CA GLY A 616 0.62 4.75 -10.41
C GLY A 616 1.93 5.48 -10.15
N THR A 617 2.21 5.82 -8.90
CA THR A 617 3.45 6.49 -8.49
C THR A 617 4.68 5.62 -8.72
N ILE A 618 4.59 4.32 -8.41
CA ILE A 618 5.68 3.36 -8.62
C ILE A 618 5.97 3.20 -10.11
N VAL A 619 4.93 3.08 -10.95
CA VAL A 619 5.06 2.95 -12.40
C VAL A 619 5.67 4.21 -13.02
N PHE A 620 5.34 5.41 -12.54
CA PHE A 620 6.05 6.62 -12.96
C PHE A 620 7.53 6.56 -12.62
N GLY A 621 7.88 6.13 -11.39
CA GLY A 621 9.28 6.03 -10.96
C GLY A 621 10.11 5.03 -11.78
N ILE A 622 9.50 3.90 -12.17
CA ILE A 622 10.18 2.81 -12.88
C ILE A 622 10.06 2.97 -14.41
N GLY A 623 8.86 3.23 -14.91
CA GLY A 623 8.58 3.23 -16.36
C GLY A 623 9.19 4.41 -17.11
N VAL A 624 9.58 5.48 -16.42
CA VAL A 624 10.33 6.60 -17.02
C VAL A 624 11.71 6.14 -17.47
N ASP A 625 12.31 5.15 -16.83
CA ASP A 625 13.65 4.65 -17.08
C ASP A 625 13.83 4.17 -18.53
N ASP A 626 12.95 3.28 -18.99
CA ASP A 626 12.95 2.80 -20.38
C ASP A 626 12.91 3.96 -21.39
N SER A 627 12.09 4.96 -21.11
CA SER A 627 11.95 6.14 -21.97
C SER A 627 13.21 7.01 -21.97
N ILE A 628 13.91 7.13 -20.84
CA ILE A 628 15.19 7.87 -20.73
C ILE A 628 16.24 7.25 -21.63
N HIS A 629 16.39 5.93 -21.58
CA HIS A 629 17.38 5.22 -22.38
C HIS A 629 17.11 5.36 -23.89
N ILE A 630 15.85 5.33 -24.32
CA ILE A 630 15.50 5.55 -25.74
C ILE A 630 15.76 6.99 -26.16
N VAL A 631 15.36 7.98 -25.34
CA VAL A 631 15.59 9.40 -25.66
C VAL A 631 17.08 9.73 -25.73
N ASP A 632 17.87 9.23 -24.78
CA ASP A 632 19.31 9.43 -24.74
C ASP A 632 19.97 8.87 -26.02
N ARG A 633 19.55 7.67 -26.44
CA ARG A 633 20.03 7.05 -27.67
C ARG A 633 19.58 7.80 -28.92
N ILE A 634 18.35 8.30 -29.00
CA ILE A 634 17.88 9.12 -30.13
C ILE A 634 18.68 10.42 -30.25
N LYS A 635 19.10 11.01 -29.12
CA LYS A 635 19.99 12.18 -29.14
C LYS A 635 21.37 11.86 -29.70
N ASP A 636 21.90 10.69 -29.37
CA ASP A 636 23.22 10.25 -29.83
C ASP A 636 23.21 9.90 -31.33
N GLU A 637 22.18 9.18 -31.82
CA GLU A 637 22.07 8.73 -33.22
C GLU A 637 21.42 9.80 -34.14
N GLY A 638 20.81 10.84 -33.53
CA GLY A 638 20.12 11.91 -34.23
C GLY A 638 18.63 11.66 -34.39
N GLU A 639 17.85 12.76 -34.40
CA GLU A 639 16.38 12.72 -34.54
C GLU A 639 15.95 12.56 -36.02
N THR A 640 16.61 11.65 -36.77
CA THR A 640 16.25 11.30 -38.17
C THR A 640 15.47 9.98 -38.18
N PRO A 641 14.68 9.68 -39.26
CA PRO A 641 13.97 8.41 -39.36
C PRO A 641 14.89 7.18 -39.14
N ALA A 642 16.05 7.18 -39.79
CA ALA A 642 17.04 6.12 -39.65
C ALA A 642 17.66 6.07 -38.24
N GLY A 643 17.96 7.24 -37.65
CA GLY A 643 18.46 7.36 -36.28
C GLY A 643 17.45 6.84 -35.24
N ILE A 644 16.17 7.11 -35.42
CA ILE A 644 15.08 6.62 -34.56
C ILE A 644 14.99 5.10 -34.65
N VAL A 645 14.93 4.51 -35.86
CA VAL A 645 14.88 3.05 -36.05
C VAL A 645 16.09 2.37 -35.40
N LYS A 646 17.29 2.91 -35.63
CA LYS A 646 18.54 2.40 -35.07
C LYS A 646 18.56 2.49 -33.54
N SER A 647 18.06 3.59 -32.97
CA SER A 647 17.96 3.77 -31.51
C SER A 647 17.05 2.74 -30.85
N VAL A 648 15.85 2.51 -31.41
CA VAL A 648 14.93 1.49 -30.92
C VAL A 648 15.50 0.09 -31.11
N ALA A 649 16.14 -0.20 -32.25
CA ALA A 649 16.72 -1.51 -32.51
C ALA A 649 17.84 -1.87 -31.52
N ARG A 650 18.73 -0.92 -31.21
CA ARG A 650 19.88 -1.16 -30.31
C ARG A 650 19.52 -1.14 -28.85
N THR A 651 18.65 -0.22 -28.43
CA THR A 651 18.29 -0.04 -27.01
C THR A 651 17.14 -0.98 -26.61
N GLY A 652 16.20 -1.24 -27.51
CA GLY A 652 15.01 -2.03 -27.23
C GLY A 652 15.29 -3.45 -26.72
N GLN A 653 16.33 -4.09 -27.23
CA GLN A 653 16.74 -5.40 -26.72
C GLN A 653 17.11 -5.34 -25.23
N THR A 654 17.92 -4.35 -24.84
CA THR A 654 18.35 -4.20 -23.44
C THR A 654 17.18 -3.87 -22.54
N ILE A 655 16.32 -2.95 -22.95
CA ILE A 655 15.09 -2.59 -22.21
C ILE A 655 14.15 -3.80 -22.06
N PHE A 656 14.03 -4.63 -23.11
CA PHE A 656 13.24 -5.87 -23.00
C PHE A 656 13.86 -6.85 -21.99
N GLU A 657 15.18 -7.01 -21.99
CA GLU A 657 15.89 -7.89 -21.05
C GLU A 657 15.67 -7.41 -19.60
N THR A 658 15.73 -6.11 -19.35
CA THR A 658 15.50 -5.52 -18.04
C THR A 658 14.04 -5.61 -17.60
N THR A 659 13.09 -5.26 -18.46
CA THR A 659 11.65 -5.41 -18.18
C THR A 659 11.28 -6.87 -17.94
N ALA A 660 11.83 -7.82 -18.72
CA ALA A 660 11.56 -9.24 -18.52
C ALA A 660 12.13 -9.75 -17.18
N THR A 661 13.31 -9.29 -16.76
CA THR A 661 13.87 -9.66 -15.44
C THR A 661 13.10 -9.01 -14.30
N THR A 662 12.65 -7.77 -14.44
CA THR A 662 11.81 -7.09 -13.46
C THR A 662 10.45 -7.79 -13.32
N CYS A 663 9.78 -8.13 -14.42
CA CYS A 663 8.55 -8.93 -14.40
C CYS A 663 8.78 -10.31 -13.78
N ALA A 664 9.92 -10.94 -14.03
CA ALA A 664 10.25 -12.22 -13.39
C ALA A 664 10.41 -12.08 -11.87
N GLY A 665 11.04 -11.00 -11.40
CA GLY A 665 11.12 -10.68 -9.97
C GLY A 665 9.75 -10.47 -9.33
N LEU A 666 8.91 -9.66 -9.97
CA LEU A 666 7.55 -9.35 -9.53
C LEU A 666 6.61 -10.57 -9.60
N SER A 667 6.86 -11.52 -10.49
CA SER A 667 6.03 -12.72 -10.63
C SER A 667 6.08 -13.64 -9.40
N ALA A 668 7.05 -13.47 -8.50
CA ALA A 668 7.03 -14.09 -7.18
C ALA A 668 5.77 -13.73 -6.39
N GLY A 669 5.20 -12.54 -6.61
CA GLY A 669 3.95 -12.11 -6.02
C GLY A 669 2.72 -12.93 -6.41
N LEU A 670 2.78 -13.70 -7.50
CA LEU A 670 1.70 -14.63 -7.88
C LEU A 670 1.56 -15.81 -6.92
N PHE A 671 2.59 -16.10 -6.16
CA PHE A 671 2.64 -17.21 -5.20
C PHE A 671 2.32 -16.79 -3.76
N VAL A 672 1.98 -15.51 -3.55
CA VAL A 672 1.59 -14.98 -2.24
C VAL A 672 0.15 -15.35 -1.94
N ALA A 673 -0.15 -15.63 -0.67
CA ALA A 673 -1.49 -15.97 -0.25
C ALA A 673 -2.46 -14.78 -0.20
N ILE A 674 -1.97 -13.53 -0.21
CA ILE A 674 -2.79 -12.32 -0.07
C ILE A 674 -3.30 -11.86 -1.43
N PRO A 675 -4.63 -11.92 -1.70
CA PRO A 675 -5.18 -11.60 -3.02
C PRO A 675 -4.88 -10.17 -3.48
N GLY A 676 -5.00 -9.19 -2.58
CA GLY A 676 -4.71 -7.78 -2.90
C GLY A 676 -3.27 -7.54 -3.32
N LEU A 677 -2.34 -8.26 -2.72
CA LEU A 677 -0.92 -8.20 -3.08
C LEU A 677 -0.63 -8.94 -4.40
N GLN A 678 -1.31 -10.07 -4.68
CA GLN A 678 -1.25 -10.73 -5.99
C GLN A 678 -1.69 -9.77 -7.09
N ASN A 679 -2.85 -9.13 -6.91
CA ASN A 679 -3.41 -8.16 -7.86
C ASN A 679 -2.46 -6.98 -8.11
N PHE A 680 -1.81 -6.48 -7.05
CA PHE A 680 -0.78 -5.45 -7.15
C PHE A 680 0.36 -5.87 -8.08
N PHE A 681 0.93 -7.07 -7.88
CA PHE A 681 2.05 -7.54 -8.70
C PHE A 681 1.65 -7.82 -10.15
N VAL A 682 0.46 -8.39 -10.38
CA VAL A 682 -0.08 -8.60 -11.74
C VAL A 682 -0.24 -7.25 -12.44
N LEU A 683 -0.85 -6.28 -11.77
CA LEU A 683 -1.07 -4.95 -12.32
C LEU A 683 0.26 -4.24 -12.63
N MET A 684 1.23 -4.34 -11.71
CA MET A 684 2.58 -3.81 -11.91
C MET A 684 3.27 -4.41 -13.14
N MET A 685 3.24 -5.74 -13.29
CA MET A 685 3.83 -6.42 -14.46
C MET A 685 3.17 -5.98 -15.76
N LEU A 686 1.84 -5.91 -15.81
CA LEU A 686 1.11 -5.46 -17.00
C LEU A 686 1.45 -4.02 -17.37
N LEU A 687 1.51 -3.12 -16.39
CA LEU A 687 1.84 -1.72 -16.63
C LEU A 687 3.30 -1.52 -17.05
N LEU A 688 4.24 -2.32 -16.52
CA LEU A 688 5.64 -2.30 -16.98
C LEU A 688 5.79 -2.80 -18.44
N ILE A 689 5.07 -3.85 -18.81
CA ILE A 689 5.03 -4.31 -20.21
C ILE A 689 4.44 -3.21 -21.12
N LEU A 690 3.39 -2.52 -20.68
CA LEU A 690 2.83 -1.40 -21.43
C LEU A 690 3.79 -0.20 -21.48
N ALA A 691 4.54 0.06 -20.40
CA ALA A 691 5.57 1.10 -20.39
C ALA A 691 6.70 0.80 -21.38
N LEU A 692 7.16 -0.45 -21.47
CA LEU A 692 8.10 -0.90 -22.51
C LEU A 692 7.55 -0.63 -23.93
N LEU A 693 6.28 -0.95 -24.19
CA LEU A 693 5.66 -0.75 -25.49
C LEU A 693 5.49 0.75 -25.81
N THR A 694 5.06 1.55 -24.84
CA THR A 694 4.90 3.00 -25.07
C THR A 694 6.23 3.70 -25.23
N SER A 695 7.26 3.29 -24.49
CA SER A 695 8.63 3.82 -24.66
C SER A 695 9.24 3.46 -26.00
N SER A 696 9.01 2.22 -26.48
CA SER A 696 9.60 1.74 -27.74
C SER A 696 8.83 2.16 -28.99
N ILE A 697 7.50 2.41 -28.88
CA ILE A 697 6.63 2.68 -30.03
C ILE A 697 6.02 4.09 -29.97
N LEU A 698 5.35 4.45 -28.85
CA LEU A 698 4.64 5.73 -28.75
C LEU A 698 5.59 6.92 -28.66
N LEU A 699 6.61 6.85 -27.83
CA LEU A 699 7.59 7.93 -27.66
C LEU A 699 8.30 8.29 -28.97
N PRO A 700 8.87 7.33 -29.74
CA PRO A 700 9.42 7.62 -31.05
C PRO A 700 8.38 8.12 -32.07
N ALA A 701 7.14 7.58 -32.03
CA ALA A 701 6.07 8.05 -32.89
C ALA A 701 5.69 9.52 -32.63
N MET A 702 5.71 9.98 -31.38
CA MET A 702 5.50 11.39 -31.04
C MET A 702 6.63 12.29 -31.58
N ILE A 703 7.86 11.82 -31.54
CA ILE A 703 9.00 12.56 -32.11
C ILE A 703 8.85 12.68 -33.63
N VAL A 704 8.53 11.58 -34.33
CA VAL A 704 8.24 11.57 -35.77
C VAL A 704 7.08 12.50 -36.14
N ALA A 705 5.98 12.41 -35.40
CA ALA A 705 4.80 13.26 -35.61
C ALA A 705 5.11 14.75 -35.44
N TYR A 706 5.94 15.08 -34.45
CA TYR A 706 6.36 16.48 -34.23
C TYR A 706 7.17 17.02 -35.42
N HIS A 707 8.15 16.26 -35.90
CA HIS A 707 8.95 16.65 -37.05
C HIS A 707 8.11 16.70 -38.34
N GLU A 708 7.25 15.71 -38.57
CA GLU A 708 6.35 15.67 -39.76
C GLU A 708 5.39 16.86 -39.77
N PHE A 709 4.76 17.17 -38.61
CA PHE A 709 3.84 18.31 -38.51
C PHE A 709 4.57 19.65 -38.70
N GLY A 710 5.72 19.82 -38.08
CA GLY A 710 6.54 21.03 -38.22
C GLY A 710 7.02 21.26 -39.66
N HIS A 711 7.47 20.21 -40.33
CA HIS A 711 7.96 20.29 -41.69
C HIS A 711 6.86 20.56 -42.71
N ARG A 712 5.67 19.93 -42.53
CA ARG A 712 4.49 20.20 -43.38
C ARG A 712 4.01 21.64 -43.26
N ILE A 713 4.02 22.21 -42.04
CA ILE A 713 3.64 23.62 -41.83
C ILE A 713 4.68 24.56 -42.48
N ALA A 714 5.97 24.26 -42.32
CA ALA A 714 7.04 25.15 -42.75
C ALA A 714 7.31 25.10 -44.25
N ARG A 715 7.20 23.91 -44.87
CA ARG A 715 7.61 23.67 -46.28
C ARG A 715 6.53 23.05 -47.14
N GLY A 716 5.42 22.58 -46.60
CA GLY A 716 4.32 21.94 -47.37
C GLY A 716 4.63 20.50 -47.80
N GLU A 717 5.79 19.96 -47.48
CA GLU A 717 6.27 18.63 -47.87
C GLU A 717 6.36 17.70 -46.65
N SER A 718 6.35 16.38 -46.91
CA SER A 718 6.54 15.38 -45.85
C SER A 718 8.00 15.37 -45.42
N TRP A 719 8.24 15.37 -44.09
CA TRP A 719 9.58 15.24 -43.52
C TRP A 719 10.21 13.88 -43.84
N LEU A 720 9.41 12.82 -43.88
CA LEU A 720 9.87 11.47 -44.20
C LEU A 720 10.36 11.40 -45.67
N ASP A 721 9.64 12.02 -46.61
CA ASP A 721 10.02 12.05 -48.01
C ASP A 721 11.24 12.93 -48.25
N TYR A 722 11.37 14.04 -47.52
CA TYR A 722 12.53 14.95 -47.59
C TYR A 722 13.82 14.26 -47.13
N GLU A 723 13.79 13.55 -45.99
CA GLU A 723 14.95 12.81 -45.47
C GLU A 723 15.35 11.66 -46.39
N GLN A 724 14.40 10.94 -46.99
CA GLN A 724 14.67 9.92 -48.01
C GLN A 724 15.30 10.51 -49.28
N SER A 725 14.81 11.62 -49.75
CA SER A 725 15.37 12.30 -50.90
C SER A 725 16.74 12.89 -50.63
N GLY A 726 17.01 13.35 -49.40
CA GLY A 726 18.32 13.83 -48.93
C GLY A 726 19.38 12.74 -48.89
N VAL A 727 19.03 11.53 -48.48
CA VAL A 727 19.94 10.37 -48.48
C VAL A 727 20.25 9.93 -49.92
N LEU A 728 19.23 9.83 -50.77
CA LEU A 728 19.42 9.50 -52.18
C LEU A 728 20.26 10.54 -52.93
N SER A 729 20.12 11.82 -52.61
CA SER A 729 20.94 12.88 -53.20
C SER A 729 22.41 12.83 -52.69
N ALA A 730 22.64 12.45 -51.45
CA ALA A 730 23.95 12.27 -50.88
C ALA A 730 24.69 11.03 -51.48
N GLU A 731 23.97 9.92 -51.69
CA GLU A 731 24.51 8.75 -52.41
C GLU A 731 24.82 9.05 -53.87
N ALA A 732 23.93 9.76 -54.54
CA ALA A 732 24.22 10.19 -55.93
C ALA A 732 25.39 11.16 -56.05
N VAL A 733 25.61 12.02 -55.05
CA VAL A 733 26.79 12.87 -54.97
C VAL A 733 28.05 12.05 -54.68
N LEU A 734 27.93 11.03 -53.82
CA LEU A 734 29.06 10.13 -53.51
C LEU A 734 29.45 9.29 -54.75
N GLU A 735 28.47 8.75 -55.48
CA GLU A 735 28.72 8.04 -56.73
C GLU A 735 29.35 8.96 -57.80
N ALA A 736 28.87 10.19 -57.92
CA ALA A 736 29.43 11.19 -58.87
C ALA A 736 30.83 11.68 -58.46
N VAL A 737 31.28 11.48 -57.23
CA VAL A 737 32.62 11.82 -56.76
C VAL A 737 33.57 10.62 -56.89
N ILE A 738 33.04 9.41 -57.04
CA ILE A 738 33.79 8.16 -57.22
C ILE A 738 33.99 7.85 -58.71
N GLU A 739 33.09 8.32 -59.62
CA GLU A 739 33.31 8.37 -61.07
C GLU A 739 34.24 9.56 -61.45
#